data_4881f2e780598c7457911bde886763f2
#
_entry.id   4881f2e780598c7457911bde886763f2
#
_cell.length_a   1.000
_cell.length_b   1.000
_cell.length_c   1.000
_cell.angle_alpha   90.00
_cell.angle_beta   90.00
_cell.angle_gamma   90.00
#
_symmetry.space_group_name_H-M   'P 1'
#
loop_
_entity.id
_entity.type
_entity.pdbx_description
1 polymer ?
#
loop_
_entity_poly.entity_id
_entity_poly.type
_entity_poly.pdbx_seq_one_letter_code
_entity_poly.pdbx_strand_id
1 'polypeptide(L)'
;MERVTRLKFILWMLVGLAAAIATARFAFGLGATTHLSDATPWGLWVGFDVMGGVALAAGGFVVTATVYIFKIEEYHSIVRPAVLTAFLGYVAVVVGLLFDLGLPWNIWHLTIYWNPRSPLFEVGWCVMLYLTVLTLEFFPVPAEDISVLARLRRFLVRMRIPLVILGIALSTLHQSSLGSLFLIMPYRLYPLWYSPILPVLFFISAVALGLMMVILESHVTAYLYRRKPETSLMAPLGTAARWVLGLYLALRFVDLARRGQLHYLVASAWQVKLFWCELAVMVLIPLILMSTSQFKKRASWQWTAAAIGVTGVVLNRIDVGGLADLSRGGALYFPQWTEIAVSLGIVAAATLVFLFMIEHFRVWESRPADPQADLRKLPEFAAVDFTWLGTPVIAGRIKYSLAFVFAAAAGFFLLGNPLVASQGAVPTPVHRARGSVGYLETGAIEKASLQQPGDLPQGVLYIDGDLTRWGVTFYHQREIERNGGKKSCVLCHHMNMPHDRDSGCYECHRDMYLPSDAFRHDWHASPRGANLACIQCHARGFPRSASHVKPCADCHKHLIPADATIEVKTYTAVSYVDAMHELCIGCHIKVAAKENKPEVARCTECHKGQLDFADAQKYLYRRRAPLGRLVVMPPPKVSEVH
;
A
#
# COMPACT_ATOMS: atom_id res chain seq x y z
N MET A 1 -4.99 -20.76 -33.43
CA MET A 1 -3.89 -19.89 -33.89
C MET A 1 -4.28 -18.41 -33.78
N GLU A 2 -5.26 -17.96 -34.52
CA GLU A 2 -5.63 -16.54 -34.57
C GLU A 2 -5.93 -15.88 -33.22
N ARG A 3 -6.57 -16.62 -32.28
CA ARG A 3 -6.93 -16.09 -30.93
C ARG A 3 -5.68 -15.78 -30.08
N VAL A 4 -4.75 -16.73 -30.01
CA VAL A 4 -3.51 -16.55 -29.22
C VAL A 4 -2.64 -15.46 -29.82
N THR A 5 -2.50 -15.44 -31.16
CA THR A 5 -1.72 -14.42 -31.87
C THR A 5 -2.29 -13.01 -31.68
N ARG A 6 -3.63 -12.85 -31.76
CA ARG A 6 -4.29 -11.56 -31.45
C ARG A 6 -4.06 -11.14 -30.01
N LEU A 7 -4.20 -12.07 -29.06
CA LEU A 7 -3.94 -11.78 -27.65
C LEU A 7 -2.49 -11.34 -27.44
N LYS A 8 -1.50 -12.10 -27.94
CA LYS A 8 -0.09 -11.72 -27.83
C LYS A 8 0.21 -10.33 -28.42
N PHE A 9 -0.41 -10.00 -29.56
CA PHE A 9 -0.28 -8.68 -30.15
C PHE A 9 -0.75 -7.56 -29.21
N ILE A 10 -1.94 -7.72 -28.62
CA ILE A 10 -2.48 -6.76 -27.65
C ILE A 10 -1.57 -6.67 -26.41
N LEU A 11 -1.11 -7.81 -25.88
CA LEU A 11 -0.23 -7.85 -24.72
C LEU A 11 1.09 -7.12 -24.98
N TRP A 12 1.70 -7.30 -26.17
CA TRP A 12 2.92 -6.57 -26.54
C TRP A 12 2.70 -5.07 -26.69
N MET A 13 1.53 -4.63 -27.15
CA MET A 13 1.17 -3.21 -27.16
C MET A 13 1.07 -2.65 -25.73
N LEU A 14 0.43 -3.37 -24.81
CA LEU A 14 0.33 -2.93 -23.41
C LEU A 14 1.71 -2.86 -22.74
N VAL A 15 2.58 -3.83 -23.01
CA VAL A 15 3.96 -3.81 -22.49
C VAL A 15 4.75 -2.64 -23.07
N GLY A 16 4.59 -2.34 -24.37
CA GLY A 16 5.23 -1.19 -25.01
C GLY A 16 4.80 0.14 -24.40
N LEU A 17 3.50 0.32 -24.19
CA LEU A 17 2.96 1.50 -23.53
C LEU A 17 3.50 1.65 -22.09
N ALA A 18 3.47 0.56 -21.31
CA ALA A 18 4.00 0.55 -19.96
C ALA A 18 5.51 0.83 -19.91
N ALA A 19 6.29 0.35 -20.89
CA ALA A 19 7.72 0.62 -20.98
C ALA A 19 8.03 2.10 -21.19
N ALA A 20 7.24 2.81 -22.00
CA ALA A 20 7.36 4.26 -22.16
C ALA A 20 7.10 4.99 -20.84
N ILE A 21 6.01 4.63 -20.16
CA ILE A 21 5.65 5.22 -18.85
C ILE A 21 6.71 4.87 -17.80
N ALA A 22 7.22 3.63 -17.79
CA ALA A 22 8.30 3.20 -16.91
C ALA A 22 9.55 4.07 -17.07
N THR A 23 9.94 4.34 -18.33
CA THR A 23 11.07 5.23 -18.62
C THR A 23 10.84 6.62 -18.01
N ALA A 24 9.67 7.20 -18.19
CA ALA A 24 9.32 8.48 -17.59
C ALA A 24 9.30 8.42 -16.05
N ARG A 25 8.73 7.35 -15.46
CA ARG A 25 8.66 7.12 -14.02
C ARG A 25 10.05 7.07 -13.36
N PHE A 26 10.97 6.30 -13.94
CA PHE A 26 12.30 6.12 -13.37
C PHE A 26 13.25 7.30 -13.67
N ALA A 27 13.02 8.04 -14.76
CA ALA A 27 13.80 9.22 -15.11
C ALA A 27 13.35 10.48 -14.33
N PHE A 28 12.04 10.72 -14.20
CA PHE A 28 11.49 11.97 -13.68
C PHE A 28 10.82 11.82 -12.30
N GLY A 29 10.74 10.61 -11.76
CA GLY A 29 10.20 10.34 -10.44
C GLY A 29 8.72 9.97 -10.43
N LEU A 30 8.21 9.64 -9.23
CA LEU A 30 6.86 9.11 -9.01
C LEU A 30 5.77 10.11 -9.40
N GLY A 31 5.90 11.36 -8.96
CA GLY A 31 4.91 12.41 -9.20
C GLY A 31 4.72 12.82 -10.66
N ALA A 32 5.67 12.46 -11.56
CA ALA A 32 5.54 12.75 -12.99
C ALA A 32 4.52 11.84 -13.70
N THR A 33 4.20 10.68 -13.13
CA THR A 33 3.38 9.65 -13.76
C THR A 33 2.25 9.14 -12.89
N THR A 34 2.02 9.74 -11.73
CA THR A 34 0.98 9.30 -10.79
C THR A 34 0.31 10.49 -10.13
N HIS A 35 -0.90 10.27 -9.60
CA HIS A 35 -1.57 11.20 -8.70
C HIS A 35 -1.22 10.94 -7.22
N LEU A 36 -0.15 10.18 -6.96
CA LEU A 36 0.34 9.96 -5.60
C LEU A 36 1.00 11.21 -5.05
N SER A 37 0.82 11.43 -3.77
CA SER A 37 1.41 12.55 -3.01
C SER A 37 1.67 12.10 -1.58
N ASP A 38 2.31 12.95 -0.77
CA ASP A 38 2.53 12.66 0.65
C ASP A 38 1.20 12.50 1.41
N ALA A 39 0.14 13.22 0.99
CA ALA A 39 -1.21 13.04 1.53
C ALA A 39 -1.89 11.75 1.04
N THR A 40 -1.47 11.20 -0.08
CA THR A 40 -2.03 9.99 -0.70
C THR A 40 -0.91 9.03 -1.10
N PRO A 41 -0.16 8.47 -0.13
CA PRO A 41 1.04 7.67 -0.42
C PRO A 41 0.73 6.31 -1.03
N TRP A 42 -0.48 5.82 -0.88
CA TRP A 42 -0.96 4.55 -1.44
C TRP A 42 -2.08 4.80 -2.45
N GLY A 43 -2.03 4.10 -3.56
CA GLY A 43 -2.98 4.22 -4.64
C GLY A 43 -3.23 2.90 -5.35
N LEU A 44 -3.44 2.98 -6.67
CA LEU A 44 -3.77 1.83 -7.49
C LEU A 44 -2.70 0.73 -7.41
N TRP A 45 -1.42 1.08 -7.45
CA TRP A 45 -0.35 0.08 -7.46
C TRP A 45 -0.29 -0.73 -6.16
N VAL A 46 -0.48 -0.11 -5.00
CA VAL A 46 -0.58 -0.86 -3.74
C VAL A 46 -1.85 -1.70 -3.71
N GLY A 47 -2.99 -1.14 -4.10
CA GLY A 47 -4.28 -1.84 -4.09
C GLY A 47 -4.35 -2.99 -5.09
N PHE A 48 -4.00 -2.73 -6.35
CA PHE A 48 -4.10 -3.69 -7.44
C PHE A 48 -2.87 -4.57 -7.56
N ASP A 49 -1.68 -3.98 -7.79
CA ASP A 49 -0.48 -4.77 -8.12
C ASP A 49 0.04 -5.53 -6.90
N VAL A 50 0.09 -4.89 -5.71
CA VAL A 50 0.58 -5.56 -4.50
C VAL A 50 -0.52 -6.40 -3.85
N MET A 51 -1.58 -5.78 -3.31
CA MET A 51 -2.59 -6.53 -2.55
C MET A 51 -3.45 -7.43 -3.43
N GLY A 52 -3.84 -6.97 -4.62
CA GLY A 52 -4.58 -7.74 -5.61
C GLY A 52 -3.73 -8.86 -6.21
N GLY A 53 -2.48 -8.56 -6.61
CA GLY A 53 -1.54 -9.52 -7.19
C GLY A 53 -1.23 -10.69 -6.26
N VAL A 54 -0.97 -10.39 -4.97
CA VAL A 54 -0.79 -11.41 -3.92
C VAL A 54 -2.03 -12.29 -3.77
N ALA A 55 -3.22 -11.69 -3.80
CA ALA A 55 -4.47 -12.43 -3.67
C ALA A 55 -4.76 -13.30 -4.91
N LEU A 56 -4.46 -12.80 -6.12
CA LEU A 56 -4.57 -13.56 -7.38
C LEU A 56 -3.64 -14.79 -7.39
N ALA A 57 -2.47 -14.69 -6.80
CA ALA A 57 -1.52 -15.79 -6.67
C ALA A 57 -1.94 -16.88 -5.66
N ALA A 58 -2.99 -16.65 -4.87
CA ALA A 58 -3.46 -17.58 -3.85
C ALA A 58 -3.93 -18.94 -4.41
N GLY A 59 -4.28 -19.01 -5.69
CA GLY A 59 -4.64 -20.26 -6.37
C GLY A 59 -3.57 -21.36 -6.25
N GLY A 60 -2.29 -20.97 -6.30
CA GLY A 60 -1.18 -21.90 -6.20
C GLY A 60 -1.19 -22.68 -4.88
N PHE A 61 -1.22 -22.00 -3.73
CA PHE A 61 -1.19 -22.70 -2.45
C PHE A 61 -2.47 -23.49 -2.15
N VAL A 62 -3.64 -23.01 -2.60
CA VAL A 62 -4.91 -23.73 -2.39
C VAL A 62 -4.91 -25.06 -3.15
N VAL A 63 -4.48 -25.04 -4.43
CA VAL A 63 -4.43 -26.25 -5.26
C VAL A 63 -3.34 -27.21 -4.77
N THR A 64 -2.15 -26.70 -4.42
CA THR A 64 -1.08 -27.55 -3.90
C THR A 64 -1.44 -28.18 -2.57
N ALA A 65 -2.14 -27.44 -1.67
CA ALA A 65 -2.70 -28.02 -0.45
C ALA A 65 -3.70 -29.14 -0.75
N THR A 66 -4.59 -28.90 -1.70
CA THR A 66 -5.63 -29.87 -2.09
C THR A 66 -5.01 -31.19 -2.57
N VAL A 67 -3.95 -31.12 -3.39
CA VAL A 67 -3.32 -32.30 -3.97
C VAL A 67 -2.34 -32.97 -3.01
N TYR A 68 -1.43 -32.21 -2.40
CA TYR A 68 -0.31 -32.80 -1.64
C TYR A 68 -0.61 -33.04 -0.16
N ILE A 69 -1.51 -32.24 0.45
CA ILE A 69 -1.90 -32.42 1.85
C ILE A 69 -3.17 -33.25 1.97
N PHE A 70 -4.23 -32.85 1.25
CA PHE A 70 -5.53 -33.56 1.29
C PHE A 70 -5.57 -34.77 0.37
N LYS A 71 -4.53 -35.00 -0.46
CA LYS A 71 -4.36 -36.16 -1.34
C LYS A 71 -5.52 -36.37 -2.34
N ILE A 72 -6.09 -35.27 -2.85
CA ILE A 72 -7.14 -35.31 -3.86
C ILE A 72 -6.46 -35.29 -5.25
N GLU A 73 -6.13 -36.48 -5.74
CA GLU A 73 -5.30 -36.67 -6.95
C GLU A 73 -5.97 -36.16 -8.24
N GLU A 74 -7.29 -36.01 -8.27
CA GLU A 74 -8.03 -35.52 -9.44
C GLU A 74 -7.54 -34.13 -9.89
N TYR A 75 -7.02 -33.31 -8.98
CA TYR A 75 -6.54 -31.96 -9.26
C TYR A 75 -5.05 -31.90 -9.65
N HIS A 76 -4.37 -33.04 -9.77
CA HIS A 76 -2.93 -33.06 -10.06
C HIS A 76 -2.62 -32.36 -11.40
N SER A 77 -3.50 -32.48 -12.40
CA SER A 77 -3.33 -31.86 -13.72
C SER A 77 -3.27 -30.31 -13.71
N ILE A 78 -3.85 -29.68 -12.69
CA ILE A 78 -3.90 -28.22 -12.58
C ILE A 78 -2.87 -27.64 -11.59
N VAL A 79 -2.07 -28.49 -10.93
CA VAL A 79 -1.05 -28.01 -9.93
C VAL A 79 0.02 -27.15 -10.59
N ARG A 80 0.64 -27.64 -11.68
CA ARG A 80 1.73 -26.92 -12.35
C ARG A 80 1.29 -25.57 -12.91
N PRO A 81 0.16 -25.46 -13.64
CA PRO A 81 -0.38 -24.16 -14.06
C PRO A 81 -0.64 -23.22 -12.87
N ALA A 82 -1.29 -23.71 -11.80
CA ALA A 82 -1.59 -22.90 -10.64
C ALA A 82 -0.35 -22.39 -9.91
N VAL A 83 0.69 -23.22 -9.77
CA VAL A 83 2.00 -22.81 -9.21
C VAL A 83 2.69 -21.79 -10.12
N LEU A 84 2.63 -21.97 -11.44
CA LEU A 84 3.16 -21.00 -12.40
C LEU A 84 2.46 -19.65 -12.26
N THR A 85 1.13 -19.63 -12.19
CA THR A 85 0.35 -18.41 -12.01
C THR A 85 0.69 -17.74 -10.68
N ALA A 86 0.85 -18.50 -9.59
CA ALA A 86 1.30 -17.97 -8.31
C ALA A 86 2.71 -17.36 -8.40
N PHE A 87 3.64 -18.06 -9.01
CA PHE A 87 5.00 -17.58 -9.20
C PHE A 87 5.05 -16.27 -10.00
N LEU A 88 4.37 -16.23 -11.16
CA LEU A 88 4.32 -15.03 -11.99
C LEU A 88 3.54 -13.88 -11.31
N GLY A 89 2.51 -14.20 -10.53
CA GLY A 89 1.79 -13.23 -9.72
C GLY A 89 2.72 -12.55 -8.71
N TYR A 90 3.56 -13.30 -8.00
CA TYR A 90 4.54 -12.72 -7.06
C TYR A 90 5.68 -11.96 -7.75
N VAL A 91 6.12 -12.41 -8.92
CA VAL A 91 7.05 -11.62 -9.74
C VAL A 91 6.41 -10.27 -10.13
N ALA A 92 5.15 -10.30 -10.56
CA ALA A 92 4.40 -9.08 -10.89
C ALA A 92 4.23 -8.15 -9.68
N VAL A 93 3.98 -8.71 -8.48
CA VAL A 93 3.94 -7.94 -7.20
C VAL A 93 5.26 -7.22 -6.94
N VAL A 94 6.41 -7.90 -7.08
CA VAL A 94 7.73 -7.28 -6.88
C VAL A 94 7.98 -6.18 -7.91
N VAL A 95 7.61 -6.41 -9.18
CA VAL A 95 7.71 -5.39 -10.23
C VAL A 95 6.80 -4.20 -9.91
N GLY A 96 5.53 -4.42 -9.56
CA GLY A 96 4.59 -3.37 -9.16
C GLY A 96 5.12 -2.55 -7.97
N LEU A 97 5.69 -3.23 -6.97
CA LEU A 97 6.31 -2.56 -5.82
C LEU A 97 7.48 -1.66 -6.22
N LEU A 98 8.31 -2.05 -7.20
CA LEU A 98 9.38 -1.19 -7.72
C LEU A 98 8.84 0.09 -8.35
N PHE A 99 7.65 0.04 -8.96
CA PHE A 99 6.99 1.23 -9.49
C PHE A 99 6.43 2.13 -8.38
N ASP A 100 5.93 1.56 -7.31
CA ASP A 100 5.32 2.29 -6.18
C ASP A 100 6.37 2.94 -5.26
N LEU A 101 7.53 2.30 -5.07
CA LEU A 101 8.58 2.82 -4.22
C LEU A 101 9.15 4.13 -4.75
N GLY A 102 9.14 5.20 -3.95
CA GLY A 102 9.73 6.49 -4.30
C GLY A 102 11.20 6.39 -4.73
N LEU A 103 11.98 5.56 -4.02
CA LEU A 103 13.38 5.24 -4.29
C LEU A 103 13.56 3.73 -4.51
N PRO A 104 13.21 3.19 -5.69
CA PRO A 104 13.18 1.74 -5.94
C PRO A 104 14.53 1.06 -5.75
N TRP A 105 15.63 1.75 -5.99
CA TRP A 105 16.99 1.22 -5.74
C TRP A 105 17.33 1.01 -4.27
N ASN A 106 16.49 1.44 -3.33
CA ASN A 106 16.65 1.18 -1.91
C ASN A 106 15.90 -0.07 -1.42
N ILE A 107 15.26 -0.84 -2.30
CA ILE A 107 14.51 -2.05 -1.95
C ILE A 107 15.34 -3.06 -1.15
N TRP A 108 16.65 -3.13 -1.39
CA TRP A 108 17.59 -4.00 -0.68
C TRP A 108 17.78 -3.61 0.80
N HIS A 109 17.41 -2.40 1.22
CA HIS A 109 17.51 -1.97 2.63
C HIS A 109 16.74 -2.89 3.56
N LEU A 110 15.65 -3.49 3.08
CA LEU A 110 14.84 -4.43 3.83
C LEU A 110 15.63 -5.67 4.29
N THR A 111 16.68 -6.06 3.56
CA THR A 111 17.52 -7.21 3.89
C THR A 111 18.57 -6.90 4.95
N ILE A 112 18.97 -5.64 5.11
CA ILE A 112 20.04 -5.21 6.02
C ILE A 112 19.49 -4.52 7.27
N TYR A 113 18.49 -3.63 7.11
CA TYR A 113 17.92 -2.88 8.23
C TYR A 113 16.71 -3.62 8.80
N TRP A 114 16.96 -4.51 9.75
CA TRP A 114 15.93 -5.35 10.35
C TRP A 114 15.04 -4.55 11.29
N ASN A 115 13.72 -4.59 11.04
CA ASN A 115 12.72 -4.03 11.92
C ASN A 115 11.51 -4.96 12.07
N PRO A 116 11.63 -6.06 12.84
CA PRO A 116 10.57 -7.07 12.97
C PRO A 116 9.30 -6.57 13.66
N ARG A 117 9.30 -5.32 14.15
CA ARG A 117 8.11 -4.68 14.73
C ARG A 117 7.28 -3.90 13.69
N SER A 118 7.77 -3.77 12.48
CA SER A 118 7.08 -3.08 11.40
C SER A 118 6.24 -4.06 10.57
N PRO A 119 4.92 -3.87 10.44
CA PRO A 119 4.11 -4.69 9.54
C PRO A 119 4.55 -4.62 8.09
N LEU A 120 5.08 -3.46 7.63
CA LEU A 120 5.64 -3.34 6.27
C LEU A 120 6.89 -4.20 6.08
N PHE A 121 7.73 -4.33 7.13
CA PHE A 121 8.88 -5.23 7.11
C PHE A 121 8.43 -6.69 7.01
N GLU A 122 7.41 -7.09 7.78
CA GLU A 122 6.83 -8.43 7.74
C GLU A 122 6.30 -8.75 6.33
N VAL A 123 5.52 -7.85 5.73
CA VAL A 123 5.00 -8.01 4.36
C VAL A 123 6.14 -8.21 3.37
N GLY A 124 7.16 -7.35 3.39
CA GLY A 124 8.28 -7.43 2.45
C GLY A 124 9.08 -8.73 2.58
N TRP A 125 9.35 -9.20 3.80
CA TRP A 125 10.00 -10.49 4.04
C TRP A 125 9.13 -11.66 3.58
N CYS A 126 7.82 -11.62 3.83
CA CYS A 126 6.90 -12.64 3.33
C CYS A 126 6.92 -12.73 1.81
N VAL A 127 6.94 -11.58 1.09
CA VAL A 127 7.08 -11.56 -0.38
C VAL A 127 8.36 -12.26 -0.83
N MET A 128 9.50 -11.89 -0.25
CA MET A 128 10.81 -12.45 -0.64
C MET A 128 10.89 -13.96 -0.38
N LEU A 129 10.49 -14.40 0.82
CA LEU A 129 10.55 -15.80 1.20
C LEU A 129 9.58 -16.65 0.37
N TYR A 130 8.35 -16.16 0.16
CA TYR A 130 7.36 -16.93 -0.60
C TYR A 130 7.71 -16.98 -2.09
N LEU A 131 8.21 -15.89 -2.68
CA LEU A 131 8.72 -15.90 -4.05
C LEU A 131 9.89 -16.91 -4.20
N THR A 132 10.76 -16.98 -3.19
CA THR A 132 11.85 -17.99 -3.17
C THR A 132 11.27 -19.40 -3.16
N VAL A 133 10.28 -19.68 -2.30
CA VAL A 133 9.62 -21.00 -2.24
C VAL A 133 8.95 -21.33 -3.57
N LEU A 134 8.19 -20.42 -4.16
CA LEU A 134 7.55 -20.62 -5.47
C LEU A 134 8.57 -20.85 -6.58
N THR A 135 9.71 -20.17 -6.55
CA THR A 135 10.81 -20.39 -7.49
C THR A 135 11.34 -21.82 -7.36
N LEU A 136 11.59 -22.28 -6.13
CA LEU A 136 12.08 -23.64 -5.89
C LEU A 136 11.03 -24.72 -6.22
N GLU A 137 9.77 -24.44 -6.01
CA GLU A 137 8.65 -25.34 -6.33
C GLU A 137 8.42 -25.47 -7.84
N PHE A 138 8.51 -24.35 -8.59
CA PHE A 138 8.32 -24.36 -10.04
C PHE A 138 9.57 -24.76 -10.82
N PHE A 139 10.77 -24.51 -10.30
CA PHE A 139 12.05 -24.79 -10.97
C PHE A 139 12.20 -26.19 -11.56
N PRO A 140 11.71 -27.28 -10.95
CA PRO A 140 11.77 -28.62 -11.53
C PRO A 140 11.14 -28.73 -12.92
N VAL A 141 10.14 -27.87 -13.26
CA VAL A 141 9.44 -27.93 -14.56
C VAL A 141 10.36 -27.49 -15.72
N PRO A 142 10.95 -26.29 -15.74
CA PRO A 142 11.88 -25.90 -16.79
C PRO A 142 13.20 -26.68 -16.76
N ALA A 143 13.54 -27.32 -15.66
CA ALA A 143 14.75 -28.12 -15.52
C ALA A 143 14.59 -29.59 -15.97
N GLU A 144 13.40 -30.02 -16.46
CA GLU A 144 13.13 -31.42 -16.83
C GLU A 144 14.08 -31.93 -17.91
N ASP A 145 14.39 -31.13 -18.91
CA ASP A 145 15.20 -31.53 -20.07
C ASP A 145 16.68 -31.13 -19.94
N ILE A 146 17.11 -30.58 -18.79
CA ILE A 146 18.49 -30.11 -18.58
C ILE A 146 19.25 -31.13 -17.72
N SER A 147 20.12 -31.92 -18.33
CA SER A 147 20.86 -32.99 -17.68
C SER A 147 21.78 -32.52 -16.53
N VAL A 148 22.41 -31.35 -16.67
CA VAL A 148 23.27 -30.74 -15.64
C VAL A 148 22.50 -30.45 -14.35
N LEU A 149 21.21 -30.11 -14.46
CA LEU A 149 20.34 -29.78 -13.33
C LEU A 149 19.64 -30.99 -12.71
N ALA A 150 19.87 -32.20 -13.22
CA ALA A 150 19.17 -33.39 -12.78
C ALA A 150 19.37 -33.73 -11.27
N ARG A 151 20.52 -33.38 -10.68
CA ARG A 151 20.77 -33.59 -9.24
C ARG A 151 19.91 -32.60 -8.42
N LEU A 152 19.93 -31.35 -8.76
CA LEU A 152 19.15 -30.29 -8.08
C LEU A 152 17.66 -30.57 -8.23
N ARG A 153 17.19 -30.91 -9.44
CA ARG A 153 15.78 -31.28 -9.68
C ARG A 153 15.35 -32.44 -8.78
N ARG A 154 16.12 -33.54 -8.69
CA ARG A 154 15.79 -34.66 -7.83
C ARG A 154 15.72 -34.27 -6.34
N PHE A 155 16.61 -33.40 -5.91
CA PHE A 155 16.56 -32.85 -4.55
C PHE A 155 15.28 -32.04 -4.32
N LEU A 156 14.94 -31.10 -5.19
CA LEU A 156 13.74 -30.26 -5.06
C LEU A 156 12.45 -31.08 -5.13
N VAL A 157 12.38 -32.08 -6.00
CA VAL A 157 11.22 -33.01 -6.05
C VAL A 157 11.06 -33.76 -4.73
N ARG A 158 12.17 -34.18 -4.08
CA ARG A 158 12.13 -34.79 -2.74
C ARG A 158 11.67 -33.83 -1.66
N MET A 159 12.05 -32.55 -1.78
CA MET A 159 11.66 -31.46 -0.85
C MET A 159 10.28 -30.86 -1.15
N ARG A 160 9.52 -31.38 -2.11
CA ARG A 160 8.24 -30.81 -2.55
C ARG A 160 7.24 -30.63 -1.39
N ILE A 161 7.02 -31.66 -0.56
CA ILE A 161 6.05 -31.57 0.55
C ILE A 161 6.48 -30.52 1.59
N PRO A 162 7.71 -30.49 2.10
CA PRO A 162 8.19 -29.40 2.93
C PRO A 162 8.04 -28.00 2.31
N LEU A 163 8.35 -27.86 1.01
CA LEU A 163 8.19 -26.58 0.29
C LEU A 163 6.71 -26.16 0.21
N VAL A 164 5.81 -27.09 -0.09
CA VAL A 164 4.36 -26.84 -0.11
C VAL A 164 3.86 -26.38 1.26
N ILE A 165 4.25 -27.06 2.34
CA ILE A 165 3.86 -26.70 3.71
C ILE A 165 4.36 -25.29 4.05
N LEU A 166 5.64 -25.00 3.75
CA LEU A 166 6.23 -23.69 3.96
C LEU A 166 5.53 -22.62 3.10
N GLY A 167 5.22 -22.94 1.85
CA GLY A 167 4.49 -22.06 0.93
C GLY A 167 3.11 -21.70 1.45
N ILE A 168 2.35 -22.67 1.96
CA ILE A 168 1.02 -22.43 2.55
C ILE A 168 1.15 -21.55 3.78
N ALA A 169 2.10 -21.81 4.68
CA ALA A 169 2.33 -21.02 5.88
C ALA A 169 2.70 -19.57 5.52
N LEU A 170 3.64 -19.36 4.60
CA LEU A 170 4.05 -18.03 4.15
C LEU A 170 2.93 -17.29 3.42
N SER A 171 2.18 -17.96 2.55
CA SER A 171 1.05 -17.34 1.86
C SER A 171 -0.06 -16.93 2.82
N THR A 172 -0.38 -17.77 3.82
CA THR A 172 -1.35 -17.46 4.88
C THR A 172 -0.90 -16.26 5.70
N LEU A 173 0.37 -16.25 6.13
CA LEU A 173 0.96 -15.13 6.87
C LEU A 173 0.91 -13.85 6.04
N HIS A 174 1.31 -13.90 4.78
CA HIS A 174 1.31 -12.74 3.90
C HIS A 174 -0.09 -12.14 3.70
N GLN A 175 -1.10 -12.98 3.43
CA GLN A 175 -2.49 -12.50 3.27
C GLN A 175 -3.01 -11.84 4.55
N SER A 176 -2.69 -12.38 5.72
CA SER A 176 -3.10 -11.80 7.00
C SER A 176 -2.32 -10.54 7.33
N SER A 177 -1.01 -10.48 7.06
CA SER A 177 -0.17 -9.30 7.31
C SER A 177 -0.59 -8.09 6.49
N LEU A 178 -1.05 -8.28 5.24
CA LEU A 178 -1.63 -7.20 4.43
C LEU A 178 -2.86 -6.59 5.09
N GLY A 179 -3.73 -7.41 5.70
CA GLY A 179 -4.86 -6.91 6.51
C GLY A 179 -4.40 -6.20 7.78
N SER A 180 -3.31 -6.66 8.41
CA SER A 180 -2.75 -6.09 9.63
C SER A 180 -2.21 -4.68 9.45
N LEU A 181 -1.78 -4.30 8.24
CA LEU A 181 -1.33 -2.93 7.91
C LEU A 181 -2.38 -1.88 8.29
N PHE A 182 -3.67 -2.20 8.12
CA PHE A 182 -4.76 -1.27 8.39
C PHE A 182 -5.19 -1.26 9.87
N LEU A 183 -4.76 -2.24 10.66
CA LEU A 183 -5.03 -2.25 12.10
C LEU A 183 -4.24 -1.18 12.86
N ILE A 184 -3.08 -0.78 12.34
CA ILE A 184 -2.26 0.30 12.93
C ILE A 184 -2.76 1.70 12.53
N MET A 185 -3.67 1.78 11.56
CA MET A 185 -4.23 3.03 11.04
C MET A 185 -5.76 2.98 10.98
N PRO A 186 -6.46 2.76 12.12
CA PRO A 186 -7.89 2.48 12.13
C PRO A 186 -8.77 3.63 11.64
N TYR A 187 -8.26 4.87 11.74
CA TYR A 187 -8.95 6.09 11.29
C TYR A 187 -8.82 6.33 9.77
N ARG A 188 -8.00 5.55 9.09
CA ARG A 188 -7.70 5.77 7.67
C ARG A 188 -8.76 5.20 6.74
N LEU A 189 -9.40 4.10 7.12
CA LEU A 189 -10.45 3.47 6.33
C LEU A 189 -11.84 3.92 6.76
N TYR A 190 -12.73 4.09 5.78
CA TYR A 190 -14.15 4.29 6.07
C TYR A 190 -14.70 3.12 6.91
N PRO A 191 -15.60 3.36 7.90
CA PRO A 191 -16.05 2.34 8.87
C PRO A 191 -16.57 1.03 8.28
N LEU A 192 -17.09 1.05 7.05
CA LEU A 192 -17.54 -0.16 6.34
C LEU A 192 -16.38 -1.06 5.90
N TRP A 193 -15.15 -0.56 5.69
CA TRP A 193 -13.99 -1.37 5.29
C TRP A 193 -13.06 -1.69 6.46
N TYR A 194 -12.94 -0.81 7.43
CA TYR A 194 -12.15 -1.11 8.62
C TYR A 194 -12.75 -2.28 9.40
N SER A 195 -11.92 -3.16 9.92
CA SER A 195 -12.31 -4.25 10.81
C SER A 195 -11.13 -4.74 11.64
N PRO A 196 -11.29 -5.02 12.95
CA PRO A 196 -10.26 -5.69 13.75
C PRO A 196 -9.90 -7.09 13.24
N ILE A 197 -10.83 -7.75 12.56
CA ILE A 197 -10.62 -9.07 11.92
C ILE A 197 -10.26 -8.97 10.43
N LEU A 198 -9.79 -7.79 9.97
CA LEU A 198 -9.41 -7.58 8.58
C LEU A 198 -8.36 -8.59 8.08
N PRO A 199 -7.34 -8.99 8.88
CA PRO A 199 -6.41 -10.06 8.52
C PRO A 199 -7.09 -11.37 8.14
N VAL A 200 -8.11 -11.77 8.90
CA VAL A 200 -8.90 -13.00 8.65
C VAL A 200 -9.76 -12.84 7.39
N LEU A 201 -10.41 -11.68 7.22
CA LEU A 201 -11.21 -11.38 6.02
C LEU A 201 -10.35 -11.38 4.75
N PHE A 202 -9.12 -10.85 4.83
CA PHE A 202 -8.16 -10.88 3.72
C PHE A 202 -7.76 -12.30 3.35
N PHE A 203 -7.45 -13.14 4.32
CA PHE A 203 -7.12 -14.54 4.09
C PHE A 203 -8.30 -15.31 3.45
N ILE A 204 -9.50 -15.22 4.03
CA ILE A 204 -10.68 -15.92 3.52
C ILE A 204 -11.02 -15.49 2.08
N SER A 205 -11.00 -14.19 1.82
CA SER A 205 -11.25 -13.68 0.47
C SER A 205 -10.18 -14.09 -0.54
N ALA A 206 -8.91 -14.21 -0.13
CA ALA A 206 -7.84 -14.71 -0.98
C ALA A 206 -8.00 -16.19 -1.32
N VAL A 207 -8.46 -17.04 -0.39
CA VAL A 207 -8.78 -18.45 -0.66
C VAL A 207 -9.91 -18.54 -1.71
N ALA A 208 -10.97 -17.75 -1.55
CA ALA A 208 -12.06 -17.70 -2.53
C ALA A 208 -11.56 -17.24 -3.91
N LEU A 209 -10.75 -16.19 -3.94
CA LEU A 209 -10.15 -15.66 -5.16
C LEU A 209 -9.27 -16.70 -5.85
N GLY A 210 -8.43 -17.41 -5.09
CA GLY A 210 -7.56 -18.45 -5.62
C GLY A 210 -8.34 -19.57 -6.32
N LEU A 211 -9.43 -20.05 -5.71
CA LEU A 211 -10.31 -21.06 -6.31
C LEU A 211 -10.96 -20.53 -7.60
N MET A 212 -11.45 -19.29 -7.58
CA MET A 212 -12.07 -18.66 -8.75
C MET A 212 -11.03 -18.38 -9.86
N MET A 213 -9.82 -17.98 -9.50
CA MET A 213 -8.74 -17.73 -10.47
C MET A 213 -8.35 -19.00 -11.23
N VAL A 214 -8.24 -20.13 -10.55
CA VAL A 214 -7.98 -21.44 -11.20
C VAL A 214 -9.09 -21.81 -12.18
N ILE A 215 -10.36 -21.60 -11.81
CA ILE A 215 -11.49 -21.82 -12.74
C ILE A 215 -11.38 -20.91 -13.96
N LEU A 216 -11.12 -19.62 -13.75
CA LEU A 216 -10.99 -18.63 -14.82
C LEU A 216 -9.85 -18.99 -15.76
N GLU A 217 -8.66 -19.28 -15.22
CA GLU A 217 -7.46 -19.66 -15.97
C GLU A 217 -7.70 -20.92 -16.81
N SER A 218 -8.28 -21.98 -16.23
CA SER A 218 -8.59 -23.22 -16.93
C SER A 218 -9.51 -22.98 -18.14
N HIS A 219 -10.55 -22.18 -17.97
CA HIS A 219 -11.48 -21.90 -19.07
C HIS A 219 -10.92 -20.96 -20.12
N VAL A 220 -10.14 -19.93 -19.71
CA VAL A 220 -9.47 -19.00 -20.64
C VAL A 220 -8.44 -19.74 -21.50
N THR A 221 -7.62 -20.60 -20.89
CA THR A 221 -6.63 -21.40 -21.61
C THR A 221 -7.31 -22.42 -22.54
N ALA A 222 -8.37 -23.08 -22.09
CA ALA A 222 -9.16 -23.98 -22.94
C ALA A 222 -9.74 -23.24 -24.15
N TYR A 223 -10.26 -22.01 -23.96
CA TYR A 223 -10.76 -21.18 -25.07
C TYR A 223 -9.66 -20.76 -26.05
N LEU A 224 -8.50 -20.31 -25.54
CA LEU A 224 -7.39 -19.83 -26.35
C LEU A 224 -6.81 -20.95 -27.22
N TYR A 225 -6.60 -22.12 -26.63
CA TYR A 225 -5.97 -23.28 -27.29
C TYR A 225 -6.98 -24.28 -27.87
N ARG A 226 -8.28 -23.90 -27.95
CA ARG A 226 -9.36 -24.71 -28.50
C ARG A 226 -9.48 -26.11 -27.89
N ARG A 227 -9.20 -26.22 -26.57
CA ARG A 227 -9.37 -27.45 -25.79
C ARG A 227 -10.81 -27.57 -25.26
N LYS A 228 -11.21 -28.79 -24.93
CA LYS A 228 -12.46 -29.02 -24.22
C LYS A 228 -12.33 -28.49 -22.78
N PRO A 229 -13.24 -27.64 -22.31
CA PRO A 229 -13.21 -27.16 -20.93
C PRO A 229 -13.52 -28.30 -19.94
N GLU A 230 -12.74 -28.38 -18.85
CA GLU A 230 -12.88 -29.41 -17.80
C GLU A 230 -13.95 -29.00 -16.78
N THR A 231 -15.21 -28.88 -17.22
CA THR A 231 -16.32 -28.39 -16.38
C THR A 231 -16.56 -29.25 -15.14
N SER A 232 -16.39 -30.59 -15.27
CA SER A 232 -16.57 -31.53 -14.16
C SER A 232 -15.51 -31.33 -13.05
N LEU A 233 -14.28 -31.00 -13.42
CA LEU A 233 -13.20 -30.74 -12.47
C LEU A 233 -13.32 -29.36 -11.80
N MET A 234 -13.86 -28.36 -12.53
CA MET A 234 -14.01 -26.99 -12.03
C MET A 234 -15.25 -26.80 -11.15
N ALA A 235 -16.29 -27.62 -11.29
CA ALA A 235 -17.53 -27.47 -10.55
C ALA A 235 -17.38 -27.65 -9.02
N PRO A 236 -16.60 -28.62 -8.48
CA PRO A 236 -16.35 -28.71 -7.05
C PRO A 236 -15.55 -27.53 -6.49
N LEU A 237 -14.57 -26.99 -7.25
CA LEU A 237 -13.82 -25.80 -6.86
C LEU A 237 -14.73 -24.58 -6.69
N GLY A 238 -15.66 -24.38 -7.61
CA GLY A 238 -16.68 -23.33 -7.49
C GLY A 238 -17.64 -23.57 -6.32
N THR A 239 -17.97 -24.83 -6.00
CA THR A 239 -18.76 -25.16 -4.81
C THR A 239 -17.98 -24.80 -3.53
N ALA A 240 -16.68 -25.09 -3.46
CA ALA A 240 -15.81 -24.67 -2.36
C ALA A 240 -15.74 -23.12 -2.26
N ALA A 241 -15.51 -22.45 -3.39
CA ALA A 241 -15.48 -20.98 -3.43
C ALA A 241 -16.78 -20.35 -2.91
N ARG A 242 -17.93 -20.92 -3.27
CA ARG A 242 -19.24 -20.49 -2.76
C ARG A 242 -19.33 -20.53 -1.25
N TRP A 243 -18.88 -21.62 -0.61
CA TRP A 243 -18.90 -21.74 0.84
C TRP A 243 -17.94 -20.76 1.52
N VAL A 244 -16.76 -20.55 0.94
CA VAL A 244 -15.78 -19.58 1.43
C VAL A 244 -16.32 -18.14 1.31
N LEU A 245 -16.99 -17.80 0.20
CA LEU A 245 -17.65 -16.50 0.03
C LEU A 245 -18.81 -16.30 1.02
N GLY A 246 -19.59 -17.36 1.27
CA GLY A 246 -20.64 -17.34 2.29
C GLY A 246 -20.09 -17.10 3.70
N LEU A 247 -18.98 -17.76 4.05
CA LEU A 247 -18.28 -17.52 5.31
C LEU A 247 -17.76 -16.08 5.42
N TYR A 248 -17.14 -15.56 4.35
CA TYR A 248 -16.70 -14.16 4.30
C TYR A 248 -17.86 -13.21 4.57
N LEU A 249 -19.00 -13.40 3.89
CA LEU A 249 -20.19 -12.57 4.05
C LEU A 249 -20.70 -12.59 5.50
N ALA A 250 -20.83 -13.79 6.07
CA ALA A 250 -21.29 -13.96 7.45
C ALA A 250 -20.38 -13.25 8.45
N LEU A 251 -19.06 -13.46 8.34
CA LEU A 251 -18.08 -12.81 9.22
C LEU A 251 -18.10 -11.28 9.06
N ARG A 252 -18.26 -10.79 7.83
CA ARG A 252 -18.32 -9.34 7.56
C ARG A 252 -19.50 -8.68 8.25
N PHE A 253 -20.71 -9.26 8.13
CA PHE A 253 -21.90 -8.70 8.77
C PHE A 253 -21.91 -8.89 10.29
N VAL A 254 -21.40 -10.02 10.81
CA VAL A 254 -21.21 -10.23 12.25
C VAL A 254 -20.25 -9.19 12.83
N ASP A 255 -19.15 -8.88 12.14
CA ASP A 255 -18.20 -7.86 12.57
C ASP A 255 -18.83 -6.45 12.57
N LEU A 256 -19.54 -6.08 11.50
CA LEU A 256 -20.25 -4.80 11.43
C LEU A 256 -21.30 -4.68 12.55
N ALA A 257 -22.03 -5.75 12.85
CA ALA A 257 -23.02 -5.76 13.92
C ALA A 257 -22.36 -5.61 15.30
N ARG A 258 -21.29 -6.37 15.57
CA ARG A 258 -20.55 -6.29 16.83
C ARG A 258 -19.92 -4.92 17.10
N ARG A 259 -19.52 -4.23 16.05
CA ARG A 259 -18.95 -2.87 16.16
C ARG A 259 -20.02 -1.77 16.17
N GLY A 260 -21.31 -2.10 16.04
CA GLY A 260 -22.40 -1.13 15.97
C GLY A 260 -22.40 -0.29 14.69
N GLN A 261 -21.75 -0.75 13.62
CA GLN A 261 -21.53 0.01 12.38
C GLN A 261 -22.60 -0.25 11.29
N LEU A 262 -23.68 -0.97 11.62
CA LEU A 262 -24.75 -1.28 10.65
C LEU A 262 -25.46 -0.03 10.12
N HIS A 263 -25.52 1.05 10.89
CA HIS A 263 -26.15 2.30 10.49
C HIS A 263 -25.46 2.95 9.27
N TYR A 264 -24.15 2.69 9.06
CA TYR A 264 -23.45 3.18 7.87
C TYR A 264 -23.92 2.52 6.58
N LEU A 265 -24.56 1.34 6.61
CA LEU A 265 -25.05 0.64 5.40
C LEU A 265 -26.16 1.41 4.68
N VAL A 266 -26.85 2.31 5.36
CA VAL A 266 -27.96 3.13 4.83
C VAL A 266 -27.63 4.61 4.73
N ALA A 267 -26.39 5.01 5.04
CA ALA A 267 -25.95 6.40 4.94
C ALA A 267 -25.92 6.86 3.48
N SER A 268 -26.15 8.16 3.25
CA SER A 268 -26.19 8.72 1.89
C SER A 268 -24.83 8.96 1.24
N ALA A 269 -23.73 8.56 1.90
CA ALA A 269 -22.38 8.74 1.41
C ALA A 269 -22.08 7.90 0.15
N TRP A 270 -21.24 8.42 -0.76
CA TRP A 270 -20.84 7.70 -1.97
C TRP A 270 -20.07 6.39 -1.66
N GLN A 271 -19.35 6.35 -0.55
CA GLN A 271 -18.65 5.16 -0.05
C GLN A 271 -19.61 4.00 0.19
N VAL A 272 -20.82 4.28 0.66
CA VAL A 272 -21.83 3.25 0.88
C VAL A 272 -22.27 2.60 -0.44
N LYS A 273 -22.43 3.40 -1.50
CA LYS A 273 -22.76 2.89 -2.85
C LYS A 273 -21.62 2.02 -3.37
N LEU A 274 -20.37 2.45 -3.19
CA LEU A 274 -19.17 1.69 -3.57
C LEU A 274 -19.13 0.36 -2.81
N PHE A 275 -19.37 0.36 -1.50
CA PHE A 275 -19.38 -0.86 -0.68
C PHE A 275 -20.43 -1.87 -1.16
N TRP A 276 -21.65 -1.43 -1.47
CA TRP A 276 -22.68 -2.31 -1.99
C TRP A 276 -22.37 -2.84 -3.39
N CYS A 277 -21.79 -2.00 -4.26
CA CYS A 277 -21.31 -2.43 -5.57
C CYS A 277 -20.21 -3.48 -5.45
N GLU A 278 -19.21 -3.23 -4.61
CA GLU A 278 -18.14 -4.18 -4.29
C GLU A 278 -18.70 -5.51 -3.76
N LEU A 279 -19.57 -5.46 -2.75
CA LEU A 279 -20.15 -6.64 -2.13
C LEU A 279 -21.00 -7.45 -3.13
N ALA A 280 -21.72 -6.77 -4.00
CA ALA A 280 -22.50 -7.42 -5.06
C ALA A 280 -21.58 -8.17 -6.03
N VAL A 281 -20.55 -7.52 -6.55
CA VAL A 281 -19.62 -8.09 -7.53
C VAL A 281 -18.71 -9.16 -6.89
N MET A 282 -18.22 -8.92 -5.68
CA MET A 282 -17.30 -9.81 -5.00
C MET A 282 -17.99 -11.08 -4.48
N VAL A 283 -19.19 -10.94 -3.90
CA VAL A 283 -19.83 -12.02 -3.14
C VAL A 283 -21.19 -12.42 -3.69
N LEU A 284 -22.15 -11.49 -3.78
CA LEU A 284 -23.55 -11.86 -4.01
C LEU A 284 -23.77 -12.47 -5.39
N ILE A 285 -23.27 -11.84 -6.45
CA ILE A 285 -23.45 -12.35 -7.82
C ILE A 285 -22.72 -13.69 -8.01
N PRO A 286 -21.42 -13.84 -7.67
CA PRO A 286 -20.74 -15.13 -7.76
C PRO A 286 -21.44 -16.23 -6.94
N LEU A 287 -21.87 -15.93 -5.71
CA LEU A 287 -22.55 -16.87 -4.84
C LEU A 287 -23.86 -17.37 -5.47
N ILE A 288 -24.68 -16.48 -6.04
CA ILE A 288 -25.90 -16.83 -6.74
C ILE A 288 -25.59 -17.70 -7.96
N LEU A 289 -24.66 -17.26 -8.83
CA LEU A 289 -24.30 -17.99 -10.04
C LEU A 289 -23.78 -19.40 -9.74
N MET A 290 -22.88 -19.53 -8.75
CA MET A 290 -22.32 -20.82 -8.31
C MET A 290 -23.33 -21.73 -7.63
N SER A 291 -24.48 -21.20 -7.17
CA SER A 291 -25.57 -21.97 -6.57
C SER A 291 -26.50 -22.56 -7.59
N THR A 292 -26.46 -22.12 -8.84
CA THR A 292 -27.35 -22.60 -9.91
C THR A 292 -26.92 -23.97 -10.43
N SER A 293 -27.89 -24.77 -10.92
CA SER A 293 -27.60 -26.04 -11.60
C SER A 293 -26.81 -25.85 -12.91
N GLN A 294 -26.92 -24.69 -13.54
CA GLN A 294 -26.21 -24.34 -14.78
C GLN A 294 -24.69 -24.22 -14.55
N PHE A 295 -24.26 -23.80 -13.37
CA PHE A 295 -22.86 -23.74 -13.01
C PHE A 295 -22.16 -25.10 -13.16
N LYS A 296 -22.79 -26.18 -12.73
CA LYS A 296 -22.24 -27.55 -12.86
C LYS A 296 -22.17 -28.05 -14.30
N LYS A 297 -23.02 -27.52 -15.20
CA LYS A 297 -23.23 -28.05 -16.55
C LYS A 297 -22.56 -27.24 -17.65
N ARG A 298 -22.36 -25.92 -17.46
CA ARG A 298 -21.93 -25.00 -18.53
C ARG A 298 -20.66 -24.25 -18.18
N ALA A 299 -19.63 -24.39 -19.02
CA ALA A 299 -18.37 -23.66 -18.89
C ALA A 299 -18.56 -22.13 -18.87
N SER A 300 -19.51 -21.60 -19.67
CA SER A 300 -19.79 -20.16 -19.69
C SER A 300 -20.25 -19.63 -18.32
N TRP A 301 -21.08 -20.39 -17.59
CA TRP A 301 -21.50 -20.00 -16.25
C TRP A 301 -20.35 -20.06 -15.24
N GLN A 302 -19.48 -21.06 -15.33
CA GLN A 302 -18.28 -21.18 -14.49
C GLN A 302 -17.33 -20.01 -14.74
N TRP A 303 -17.05 -19.73 -16.00
CA TRP A 303 -16.20 -18.61 -16.38
C TRP A 303 -16.77 -17.27 -15.92
N THR A 304 -18.06 -17.01 -16.18
CA THR A 304 -18.69 -15.74 -15.79
C THR A 304 -18.70 -15.53 -14.28
N ALA A 305 -19.07 -16.57 -13.50
CA ALA A 305 -19.08 -16.48 -12.06
C ALA A 305 -17.65 -16.23 -11.50
N ALA A 306 -16.66 -16.94 -12.03
CA ALA A 306 -15.27 -16.78 -11.64
C ALA A 306 -14.73 -15.38 -12.01
N ALA A 307 -14.98 -14.91 -13.23
CA ALA A 307 -14.53 -13.59 -13.69
C ALA A 307 -15.12 -12.45 -12.84
N ILE A 308 -16.42 -12.49 -12.55
CA ILE A 308 -17.08 -11.50 -11.71
C ILE A 308 -16.50 -11.54 -10.28
N GLY A 309 -16.36 -12.72 -9.68
CA GLY A 309 -15.82 -12.85 -8.33
C GLY A 309 -14.36 -12.40 -8.22
N VAL A 310 -13.51 -12.77 -9.18
CA VAL A 310 -12.12 -12.30 -9.28
C VAL A 310 -12.08 -10.78 -9.33
N THR A 311 -12.86 -10.17 -10.23
CA THR A 311 -12.94 -8.70 -10.35
C THR A 311 -13.40 -8.06 -9.04
N GLY A 312 -14.38 -8.65 -8.36
CA GLY A 312 -14.89 -8.12 -7.09
C GLY A 312 -13.87 -8.16 -5.95
N VAL A 313 -13.11 -9.26 -5.80
CA VAL A 313 -12.05 -9.31 -4.77
C VAL A 313 -10.92 -8.35 -5.09
N VAL A 314 -10.54 -8.21 -6.36
CA VAL A 314 -9.55 -7.22 -6.79
C VAL A 314 -10.05 -5.80 -6.50
N LEU A 315 -11.31 -5.49 -6.78
CA LEU A 315 -11.92 -4.21 -6.44
C LEU A 315 -11.84 -3.94 -4.92
N ASN A 316 -12.17 -4.93 -4.09
CA ASN A 316 -12.02 -4.82 -2.63
C ASN A 316 -10.58 -4.44 -2.21
N ARG A 317 -9.56 -5.00 -2.88
CA ARG A 317 -8.16 -4.64 -2.60
C ARG A 317 -7.83 -3.20 -3.02
N ILE A 318 -8.37 -2.75 -4.15
CA ILE A 318 -8.22 -1.35 -4.62
C ILE A 318 -8.94 -0.40 -3.66
N ASP A 319 -10.14 -0.75 -3.20
CA ASP A 319 -10.92 0.05 -2.26
C ASP A 319 -10.15 0.23 -0.94
N VAL A 320 -9.71 -0.86 -0.34
CA VAL A 320 -8.93 -0.84 0.92
C VAL A 320 -7.58 -0.15 0.73
N GLY A 321 -6.90 -0.37 -0.41
CA GLY A 321 -5.57 0.20 -0.69
C GLY A 321 -5.58 1.68 -1.07
N GLY A 322 -6.74 2.23 -1.43
CA GLY A 322 -6.76 3.59 -1.91
C GLY A 322 -8.11 4.30 -1.91
N LEU A 323 -9.18 3.72 -2.46
CA LEU A 323 -10.43 4.45 -2.69
C LEU A 323 -11.25 4.71 -1.41
N ALA A 324 -11.18 3.81 -0.43
CA ALA A 324 -11.90 3.94 0.86
C ALA A 324 -11.10 4.71 1.92
N ASP A 325 -9.97 5.33 1.55
CA ASP A 325 -9.12 6.10 2.45
C ASP A 325 -9.76 7.46 2.81
N LEU A 326 -9.88 7.73 4.11
CA LEU A 326 -10.44 8.96 4.67
C LEU A 326 -9.38 10.03 4.99
N SER A 327 -8.10 9.70 4.96
CA SER A 327 -7.02 10.61 5.41
C SER A 327 -6.78 11.81 4.50
N ARG A 328 -7.55 11.96 3.45
CA ARG A 328 -7.27 12.88 2.32
C ARG A 328 -7.90 14.27 2.44
N GLY A 329 -8.30 14.71 3.61
CA GLY A 329 -8.89 16.06 3.74
C GLY A 329 -10.04 16.35 2.75
N GLY A 330 -10.77 15.32 2.31
CA GLY A 330 -11.86 15.42 1.33
C GLY A 330 -11.42 15.33 -0.14
N ALA A 331 -10.14 15.23 -0.45
CA ALA A 331 -9.66 14.97 -1.81
C ALA A 331 -9.86 13.49 -2.17
N LEU A 332 -10.59 13.24 -3.24
CA LEU A 332 -10.80 11.90 -3.78
C LEU A 332 -9.55 11.51 -4.59
N TYR A 333 -8.90 10.40 -4.24
CA TYR A 333 -7.90 9.82 -5.12
C TYR A 333 -8.58 9.17 -6.32
N PHE A 334 -8.12 9.53 -7.49
CA PHE A 334 -8.46 8.84 -8.72
C PHE A 334 -7.16 8.48 -9.45
N PRO A 335 -6.94 7.21 -9.82
CA PRO A 335 -5.72 6.80 -10.51
C PRO A 335 -5.54 7.58 -11.81
N GLN A 336 -4.33 8.00 -12.08
CA GLN A 336 -3.98 8.55 -13.38
C GLN A 336 -4.01 7.42 -14.44
N TRP A 337 -4.29 7.76 -15.70
CA TRP A 337 -4.32 6.76 -16.78
C TRP A 337 -2.97 6.01 -16.92
N THR A 338 -1.87 6.65 -16.58
CA THR A 338 -0.52 6.09 -16.57
C THR A 338 -0.37 4.99 -15.51
N GLU A 339 -0.97 5.16 -14.33
CA GLU A 339 -0.99 4.13 -13.29
C GLU A 339 -1.72 2.88 -13.78
N ILE A 340 -2.88 3.06 -14.40
CA ILE A 340 -3.67 1.96 -14.99
C ILE A 340 -2.88 1.27 -16.11
N ALA A 341 -2.24 2.04 -16.98
CA ALA A 341 -1.47 1.50 -18.09
C ALA A 341 -0.25 0.67 -17.62
N VAL A 342 0.43 1.09 -16.55
CA VAL A 342 1.53 0.33 -15.95
C VAL A 342 1.03 -0.99 -15.37
N SER A 343 -0.04 -0.97 -14.58
CA SER A 343 -0.63 -2.19 -14.01
C SER A 343 -1.06 -3.18 -15.09
N LEU A 344 -1.74 -2.70 -16.15
CA LEU A 344 -2.10 -3.53 -17.31
C LEU A 344 -0.86 -4.06 -18.04
N GLY A 345 0.20 -3.28 -18.15
CA GLY A 345 1.47 -3.69 -18.75
C GLY A 345 2.19 -4.78 -17.95
N ILE A 346 2.18 -4.69 -16.60
CA ILE A 346 2.74 -5.72 -15.72
C ILE A 346 1.96 -7.04 -15.88
N VAL A 347 0.63 -6.98 -15.85
CA VAL A 347 -0.23 -8.15 -16.06
C VAL A 347 -0.02 -8.73 -17.47
N ALA A 348 0.11 -7.86 -18.49
CA ALA A 348 0.38 -8.30 -19.86
C ALA A 348 1.74 -9.01 -19.99
N ALA A 349 2.78 -8.48 -19.35
CA ALA A 349 4.11 -9.11 -19.33
C ALA A 349 4.06 -10.49 -18.63
N ALA A 350 3.42 -10.57 -17.45
CA ALA A 350 3.24 -11.83 -16.75
C ALA A 350 2.45 -12.85 -17.60
N THR A 351 1.39 -12.40 -18.30
CA THR A 351 0.61 -13.25 -19.19
C THR A 351 1.43 -13.73 -20.39
N LEU A 352 2.27 -12.88 -20.99
CA LEU A 352 3.18 -13.31 -22.08
C LEU A 352 4.16 -14.38 -21.61
N VAL A 353 4.74 -14.21 -20.40
CA VAL A 353 5.63 -15.23 -19.81
C VAL A 353 4.87 -16.52 -19.52
N PHE A 354 3.63 -16.43 -18.99
CA PHE A 354 2.76 -17.59 -18.77
C PHE A 354 2.52 -18.36 -20.08
N LEU A 355 2.12 -17.66 -21.16
CA LEU A 355 1.90 -18.27 -22.47
C LEU A 355 3.20 -18.91 -23.02
N PHE A 356 4.34 -18.24 -22.84
CA PHE A 356 5.63 -18.80 -23.21
C PHE A 356 5.93 -20.10 -22.45
N MET A 357 5.71 -20.11 -21.13
CA MET A 357 5.98 -21.28 -20.29
C MET A 357 5.11 -22.48 -20.66
N ILE A 358 3.81 -22.27 -20.91
CA ILE A 358 2.91 -23.37 -21.29
C ILE A 358 3.14 -23.88 -22.70
N GLU A 359 3.73 -23.06 -23.59
CA GLU A 359 4.05 -23.44 -24.97
C GLU A 359 5.40 -24.17 -25.11
N HIS A 360 6.35 -23.91 -24.21
CA HIS A 360 7.72 -24.45 -24.31
C HIS A 360 8.05 -25.52 -23.27
N PHE A 361 7.31 -25.56 -22.16
CA PHE A 361 7.56 -26.48 -21.06
C PHE A 361 6.34 -27.35 -20.77
N ARG A 362 6.57 -28.50 -20.11
CA ARG A 362 5.51 -29.44 -19.74
C ARG A 362 4.73 -28.95 -18.50
N VAL A 363 4.06 -27.83 -18.63
CA VAL A 363 3.23 -27.26 -17.57
C VAL A 363 1.92 -28.04 -17.45
N TRP A 364 1.35 -28.51 -18.55
CA TRP A 364 0.15 -29.35 -18.51
C TRP A 364 0.53 -30.83 -18.39
N GLU A 365 0.23 -31.42 -17.24
CA GLU A 365 0.37 -32.87 -17.05
C GLU A 365 -0.86 -33.59 -17.57
N SER A 366 -0.64 -34.72 -18.27
CA SER A 366 -1.69 -35.70 -18.49
C SER A 366 -2.04 -36.38 -17.16
N ARG A 367 -3.32 -36.77 -16.97
CA ARG A 367 -3.74 -37.52 -15.78
C ARG A 367 -2.83 -38.76 -15.61
N PRO A 368 -2.41 -39.11 -14.35
CA PRO A 368 -1.60 -40.30 -14.10
C PRO A 368 -2.24 -41.61 -14.57
N ALA A 369 -3.57 -41.58 -14.83
CA ALA A 369 -4.35 -42.74 -15.23
C ALA A 369 -4.35 -43.03 -16.74
N ASP A 370 -3.63 -42.24 -17.56
CA ASP A 370 -3.48 -42.54 -18.98
C ASP A 370 -2.08 -43.11 -19.27
N PRO A 371 -1.92 -44.47 -19.22
CA PRO A 371 -0.62 -45.12 -19.50
C PRO A 371 -0.14 -44.94 -20.93
N GLN A 372 -1.00 -44.42 -21.84
CA GLN A 372 -0.71 -44.20 -23.25
C GLN A 372 -0.42 -42.73 -23.58
N ALA A 373 -0.51 -41.84 -22.61
CA ALA A 373 -0.08 -40.48 -22.82
C ALA A 373 1.42 -40.45 -23.04
N ASP A 374 1.84 -40.31 -24.28
CA ASP A 374 3.22 -40.17 -24.66
C ASP A 374 3.75 -38.83 -24.10
N LEU A 375 4.32 -38.87 -22.89
CA LEU A 375 4.87 -37.74 -22.16
C LEU A 375 6.00 -37.02 -22.92
N ARG A 376 6.44 -37.58 -24.05
CA ARG A 376 7.46 -36.98 -24.93
C ARG A 376 6.87 -36.06 -25.99
N LYS A 377 5.56 -36.15 -26.26
CA LYS A 377 4.91 -35.20 -27.18
C LYS A 377 4.42 -34.03 -26.34
N LEU A 378 5.10 -32.91 -26.43
CA LEU A 378 4.47 -31.62 -26.17
C LEU A 378 3.14 -31.63 -26.90
N PRO A 379 2.03 -31.19 -26.27
CA PRO A 379 0.76 -31.09 -26.97
C PRO A 379 1.04 -30.42 -28.32
N GLU A 380 0.58 -31.04 -29.43
CA GLU A 380 0.70 -30.46 -30.75
C GLU A 380 0.01 -29.11 -30.78
N PHE A 381 0.66 -28.10 -30.33
CA PHE A 381 0.33 -26.72 -30.64
C PHE A 381 0.90 -26.45 -32.05
N ALA A 382 0.53 -27.30 -32.99
CA ALA A 382 0.93 -27.15 -34.36
C ALA A 382 0.69 -25.69 -34.78
N ALA A 383 1.72 -25.01 -35.05
CA ALA A 383 1.73 -23.67 -35.61
C ALA A 383 1.12 -22.55 -34.75
N VAL A 384 1.32 -22.57 -33.45
CA VAL A 384 1.18 -21.38 -32.63
C VAL A 384 2.37 -20.47 -32.94
N ASP A 385 2.13 -19.21 -33.31
CA ASP A 385 3.17 -18.19 -33.35
C ASP A 385 3.75 -18.07 -31.95
N PHE A 386 4.89 -18.69 -31.73
CA PHE A 386 5.61 -18.63 -30.49
C PHE A 386 5.95 -17.19 -30.16
N THR A 387 6.13 -16.91 -28.93
CA THR A 387 6.60 -15.62 -28.48
C THR A 387 7.95 -15.29 -29.13
N TRP A 388 8.22 -14.01 -29.16
CA TRP A 388 9.41 -13.38 -29.68
C TRP A 388 10.75 -14.07 -29.37
N LEU A 389 10.86 -14.73 -28.22
CA LEU A 389 12.08 -15.42 -27.76
C LEU A 389 12.27 -16.82 -28.35
N GLY A 390 11.27 -17.42 -28.99
CA GLY A 390 11.27 -18.85 -29.31
C GLY A 390 11.22 -19.27 -30.77
N THR A 391 10.97 -18.41 -31.76
CA THR A 391 10.72 -18.88 -33.10
C THR A 391 11.71 -18.49 -34.18
N PRO A 392 11.87 -19.41 -35.16
CA PRO A 392 12.58 -19.12 -36.41
C PRO A 392 11.78 -18.22 -37.38
N VAL A 393 10.51 -17.92 -37.14
CA VAL A 393 9.67 -17.18 -38.09
C VAL A 393 9.89 -15.67 -37.94
N ILE A 394 10.66 -15.09 -38.83
CA ILE A 394 11.02 -13.66 -38.89
C ILE A 394 9.77 -12.75 -38.90
N ALA A 395 8.72 -13.14 -39.63
CA ALA A 395 7.48 -12.37 -39.75
C ALA A 395 6.74 -12.16 -38.40
N GLY A 396 6.70 -13.19 -37.53
CA GLY A 396 6.10 -13.08 -36.21
C GLY A 396 6.87 -12.14 -35.28
N ARG A 397 8.20 -12.20 -35.31
CA ARG A 397 9.09 -11.30 -34.55
C ARG A 397 8.90 -9.85 -34.94
N ILE A 398 8.85 -9.55 -36.23
CA ILE A 398 8.63 -8.18 -36.74
C ILE A 398 7.28 -7.65 -36.24
N LYS A 399 6.22 -8.45 -36.36
CA LYS A 399 4.87 -8.05 -35.93
C LYS A 399 4.79 -7.62 -34.46
N TYR A 400 5.33 -8.43 -33.57
CA TYR A 400 5.30 -8.12 -32.13
C TYR A 400 6.25 -6.98 -31.76
N SER A 401 7.43 -6.91 -32.41
CA SER A 401 8.36 -5.78 -32.23
C SER A 401 7.74 -4.46 -32.71
N LEU A 402 7.06 -4.46 -33.86
CA LEU A 402 6.35 -3.28 -34.35
C LEU A 402 5.21 -2.87 -33.41
N ALA A 403 4.43 -3.83 -32.88
CA ALA A 403 3.38 -3.54 -31.89
C ALA A 403 3.95 -2.88 -30.63
N PHE A 404 5.04 -3.41 -30.09
CA PHE A 404 5.74 -2.84 -28.94
C PHE A 404 6.27 -1.42 -29.24
N VAL A 405 7.03 -1.26 -30.32
CA VAL A 405 7.64 0.04 -30.68
C VAL A 405 6.58 1.09 -30.96
N PHE A 406 5.52 0.74 -31.70
CA PHE A 406 4.42 1.65 -31.97
C PHE A 406 3.73 2.10 -30.66
N ALA A 407 3.42 1.16 -29.77
CA ALA A 407 2.78 1.48 -28.50
C ALA A 407 3.69 2.29 -27.56
N ALA A 408 5.00 2.00 -27.55
CA ALA A 408 5.97 2.78 -26.80
C ALA A 408 6.09 4.22 -27.35
N ALA A 409 6.16 4.39 -28.67
CA ALA A 409 6.19 5.70 -29.31
C ALA A 409 4.89 6.49 -29.03
N ALA A 410 3.73 5.83 -29.13
CA ALA A 410 2.45 6.43 -28.76
C ALA A 410 2.40 6.82 -27.27
N GLY A 411 2.95 5.98 -26.38
CA GLY A 411 3.08 6.27 -24.96
C GLY A 411 3.91 7.52 -24.69
N PHE A 412 5.07 7.65 -25.29
CA PHE A 412 5.89 8.87 -25.18
C PHE A 412 5.18 10.11 -25.73
N PHE A 413 4.46 9.98 -26.83
CA PHE A 413 3.67 11.09 -27.36
C PHE A 413 2.53 11.50 -26.41
N LEU A 414 1.80 10.53 -25.83
CA LEU A 414 0.69 10.78 -24.90
C LEU A 414 1.16 11.35 -23.55
N LEU A 415 2.37 11.02 -23.10
CA LEU A 415 2.95 11.61 -21.90
C LEU A 415 3.22 13.11 -22.07
N GLY A 416 3.36 13.57 -23.31
CA GLY A 416 3.73 14.96 -23.59
C GLY A 416 5.16 15.27 -23.12
N ASN A 417 5.37 16.52 -22.67
CA ASN A 417 6.67 16.89 -22.10
C ASN A 417 6.64 16.67 -20.57
N PRO A 418 7.20 15.57 -20.04
CA PRO A 418 7.20 15.27 -18.63
C PRO A 418 7.96 16.33 -17.80
N LEU A 419 8.85 17.11 -18.42
CA LEU A 419 9.51 18.26 -17.79
C LEU A 419 8.51 19.39 -17.49
N VAL A 420 7.46 19.56 -18.31
CA VAL A 420 6.42 20.56 -18.07
C VAL A 420 5.47 20.10 -16.96
N ALA A 421 5.14 18.81 -16.91
CA ALA A 421 4.34 18.24 -15.83
C ALA A 421 5.08 18.30 -14.48
N SER A 422 6.40 18.09 -14.49
CA SER A 422 7.24 18.21 -13.30
C SER A 422 7.51 19.67 -12.89
N GLN A 423 7.35 20.64 -13.78
CA GLN A 423 7.48 22.07 -13.46
C GLN A 423 6.24 22.64 -12.77
N GLY A 424 5.08 21.99 -12.86
CA GLY A 424 3.88 22.32 -12.09
C GLY A 424 3.99 21.86 -10.62
N ALA A 425 4.68 20.77 -10.37
CA ALA A 425 5.22 20.43 -9.08
C ALA A 425 6.67 20.92 -9.06
N VAL A 426 6.92 22.14 -8.61
CA VAL A 426 8.29 22.58 -8.31
C VAL A 426 8.87 21.44 -7.46
N PRO A 427 9.91 20.70 -7.92
CA PRO A 427 10.65 19.86 -7.02
C PRO A 427 11.30 20.85 -6.07
N THR A 428 10.68 21.08 -4.92
CA THR A 428 11.46 21.56 -3.78
C THR A 428 12.62 20.58 -3.71
N PRO A 429 13.87 21.04 -3.85
CA PRO A 429 15.00 20.14 -3.75
C PRO A 429 14.76 19.38 -2.46
N VAL A 430 14.53 18.06 -2.58
CA VAL A 430 14.43 17.16 -1.44
C VAL A 430 15.83 17.18 -0.83
N HIS A 431 16.06 18.16 0.02
CA HIS A 431 17.23 18.15 0.88
C HIS A 431 17.01 16.96 1.80
N ARG A 432 17.71 15.88 1.47
CA ARG A 432 17.83 14.70 2.31
C ARG A 432 18.34 15.14 3.68
N ALA A 433 17.44 15.60 4.54
CA ALA A 433 17.66 15.50 5.95
C ALA A 433 17.68 14.00 6.26
N ARG A 434 18.87 13.47 6.50
CA ARG A 434 19.05 12.11 7.00
C ARG A 434 18.20 11.99 8.27
N GLY A 435 17.05 11.36 8.19
CA GLY A 435 16.22 11.05 9.35
C GLY A 435 14.74 11.43 9.29
N SER A 436 14.29 12.28 8.36
CA SER A 436 12.87 12.60 8.24
C SER A 436 12.18 11.63 7.27
N VAL A 437 11.41 10.72 7.80
CA VAL A 437 10.51 9.83 7.04
C VAL A 437 9.10 10.26 7.38
N GLY A 438 8.49 11.05 6.51
CA GLY A 438 7.10 11.50 6.65
C GLY A 438 6.93 12.93 6.14
N TYR A 439 6.82 13.08 4.83
CA TYR A 439 6.63 14.39 4.23
C TYR A 439 5.16 14.77 4.18
N LEU A 440 4.77 15.67 5.06
CA LEU A 440 3.95 16.79 4.60
C LEU A 440 4.89 17.69 3.75
N GLU A 441 4.37 18.29 2.68
CA GLU A 441 5.14 19.29 1.90
C GLU A 441 5.89 20.19 2.87
N THR A 442 7.20 20.34 2.66
CA THR A 442 8.01 21.25 3.48
C THR A 442 7.33 22.62 3.44
N GLY A 443 6.74 23.06 4.53
CA GLY A 443 5.93 24.27 4.60
C GLY A 443 4.41 24.06 4.58
N ALA A 444 3.87 22.81 4.56
CA ALA A 444 2.42 22.60 4.66
C ALA A 444 1.87 23.11 6.00
N ILE A 445 2.56 22.84 7.11
CA ILE A 445 2.21 23.37 8.42
C ILE A 445 2.36 24.89 8.46
N GLU A 446 3.40 25.44 7.85
CA GLU A 446 3.59 26.88 7.70
C GLU A 446 2.43 27.52 6.92
N LYS A 447 2.10 26.98 5.75
CA LYS A 447 0.94 27.43 4.98
C LYS A 447 -0.37 27.32 5.76
N ALA A 448 -0.60 26.19 6.44
CA ALA A 448 -1.78 25.99 7.27
C ALA A 448 -1.83 27.00 8.43
N SER A 449 -0.71 27.26 9.08
CA SER A 449 -0.63 28.22 10.19
C SER A 449 -0.80 29.68 9.75
N LEU A 450 -0.47 30.00 8.51
CA LEU A 450 -0.67 31.32 7.90
C LEU A 450 -2.07 31.50 7.29
N GLN A 451 -2.78 30.41 7.00
CA GLN A 451 -4.16 30.43 6.48
C GLN A 451 -5.16 30.57 7.61
N GLN A 452 -5.32 31.76 8.15
CA GLN A 452 -6.33 32.03 9.16
C GLN A 452 -7.69 32.28 8.49
N PRO A 453 -8.80 31.76 9.06
CA PRO A 453 -10.14 32.13 8.62
C PRO A 453 -10.34 33.66 8.73
N GLY A 454 -10.88 34.30 7.69
CA GLY A 454 -11.04 35.75 7.63
C GLY A 454 -11.95 36.37 8.69
N ASP A 455 -12.77 35.55 9.35
CA ASP A 455 -13.79 35.99 10.31
C ASP A 455 -13.32 35.87 11.78
N LEU A 456 -12.05 35.57 12.02
CA LEU A 456 -11.56 35.44 13.40
C LEU A 456 -11.38 36.81 14.07
N PRO A 457 -11.82 36.98 15.33
CA PRO A 457 -11.54 38.19 16.11
C PRO A 457 -10.05 38.41 16.29
N GLN A 458 -9.66 39.67 16.45
CA GLN A 458 -8.26 40.04 16.72
C GLN A 458 -7.72 39.30 17.97
N GLY A 459 -6.53 38.71 17.85
CA GLY A 459 -5.91 37.93 18.94
C GLY A 459 -6.45 36.50 19.10
N VAL A 460 -7.22 36.02 18.14
CA VAL A 460 -7.66 34.63 18.05
C VAL A 460 -6.92 33.95 16.89
N LEU A 461 -6.38 32.76 17.14
CA LEU A 461 -5.68 31.96 16.14
C LEU A 461 -6.45 30.66 15.89
N TYR A 462 -6.46 30.20 14.66
CA TYR A 462 -6.94 28.88 14.31
C TYR A 462 -5.74 27.96 14.02
N ILE A 463 -5.55 26.96 14.88
CA ILE A 463 -4.42 26.03 14.82
C ILE A 463 -4.88 24.76 14.14
N ASP A 464 -4.51 24.55 12.88
CA ASP A 464 -4.85 23.37 12.06
C ASP A 464 -3.67 23.07 11.13
N GLY A 465 -2.70 22.33 11.63
CA GLY A 465 -1.41 22.12 10.95
C GLY A 465 -1.49 21.29 9.68
N ASP A 466 -2.54 20.51 9.49
CA ASP A 466 -2.72 19.61 8.33
C ASP A 466 -3.96 19.96 7.47
N LEU A 467 -4.63 21.06 7.77
CA LEU A 467 -5.84 21.51 7.08
C LEU A 467 -6.97 20.47 7.03
N THR A 468 -7.02 19.58 8.04
CA THR A 468 -8.05 18.54 8.14
C THR A 468 -9.38 19.04 8.70
N ARG A 469 -9.44 20.30 9.09
CA ARG A 469 -10.53 20.92 9.85
C ARG A 469 -10.69 20.37 11.28
N TRP A 470 -9.66 19.72 11.78
CA TRP A 470 -9.56 19.29 13.19
C TRP A 470 -8.80 20.30 14.03
N GLY A 471 -8.72 21.52 13.54
CA GLY A 471 -8.03 22.61 14.17
C GLY A 471 -8.71 23.09 15.45
N VAL A 472 -7.95 23.87 16.21
CA VAL A 472 -8.36 24.43 17.49
C VAL A 472 -8.43 25.94 17.39
N THR A 473 -9.52 26.53 17.83
CA THR A 473 -9.62 27.98 18.01
C THR A 473 -8.92 28.37 19.29
N PHE A 474 -7.79 29.06 19.18
CA PHE A 474 -6.94 29.45 20.30
C PHE A 474 -7.03 30.95 20.57
N TYR A 475 -7.48 31.31 21.75
CA TYR A 475 -7.66 32.70 22.19
C TYR A 475 -6.34 33.25 22.75
N HIS A 476 -5.37 33.53 21.89
CA HIS A 476 -3.99 33.89 22.25
C HIS A 476 -3.94 35.07 23.23
N GLN A 477 -4.65 36.16 22.95
CA GLN A 477 -4.66 37.32 23.81
C GLN A 477 -5.23 37.03 25.22
N ARG A 478 -6.29 36.23 25.28
CA ARG A 478 -6.92 35.82 26.54
C ARG A 478 -6.00 34.96 27.40
N GLU A 479 -5.24 34.07 26.77
CA GLU A 479 -4.26 33.24 27.48
C GLU A 479 -3.08 34.06 28.00
N ILE A 480 -2.62 35.06 27.27
CA ILE A 480 -1.60 36.00 27.74
C ILE A 480 -2.08 36.74 28.99
N GLU A 481 -3.28 37.30 28.96
CA GLU A 481 -3.85 38.05 30.09
C GLU A 481 -4.03 37.16 31.32
N ARG A 482 -4.55 35.94 31.12
CA ARG A 482 -4.80 34.96 32.20
C ARG A 482 -3.52 34.50 32.91
N ASN A 483 -2.42 34.39 32.17
CA ASN A 483 -1.14 33.88 32.65
C ASN A 483 -0.15 34.97 33.11
N GLY A 484 -0.59 36.22 33.25
CA GLY A 484 0.25 37.31 33.83
C GLY A 484 0.82 38.29 32.78
N GLY A 485 0.20 38.42 31.64
CA GLY A 485 0.57 39.38 30.60
C GLY A 485 1.85 38.99 29.85
N LYS A 486 2.62 39.97 29.38
CA LYS A 486 3.81 39.73 28.54
C LYS A 486 4.88 38.83 29.14
N LYS A 487 4.89 38.63 30.47
CA LYS A 487 5.82 37.70 31.11
C LYS A 487 5.49 36.24 30.86
N SER A 488 4.26 35.93 30.43
CA SER A 488 3.84 34.57 30.12
C SER A 488 4.22 34.09 28.72
N CYS A 489 4.74 34.94 27.84
CA CYS A 489 5.14 34.56 26.49
C CYS A 489 6.11 33.35 26.48
N VAL A 490 7.04 33.31 27.44
CA VAL A 490 8.06 32.26 27.58
C VAL A 490 7.50 30.90 28.01
N LEU A 491 6.24 30.83 28.44
CA LEU A 491 5.57 29.55 28.75
C LEU A 491 5.34 28.73 27.49
N CYS A 492 5.17 29.41 26.35
CA CYS A 492 4.90 28.80 25.03
C CYS A 492 6.07 29.04 24.06
N HIS A 493 6.56 30.27 23.99
CA HIS A 493 7.69 30.65 23.13
C HIS A 493 9.02 30.33 23.81
N HIS A 494 9.40 29.05 23.79
CA HIS A 494 10.60 28.53 24.46
C HIS A 494 11.85 28.60 23.59
N MET A 495 11.68 28.85 22.29
CA MET A 495 12.76 29.03 21.31
C MET A 495 12.25 29.95 20.21
N ASN A 496 13.05 30.92 19.81
CA ASN A 496 12.71 31.90 18.80
C ASN A 496 13.72 31.92 17.65
N MET A 497 13.33 32.43 16.51
CA MET A 497 14.24 32.73 15.41
C MET A 497 15.13 33.90 15.80
N PRO A 498 16.31 34.07 15.18
CA PRO A 498 17.34 35.06 15.63
C PRO A 498 16.86 36.51 15.73
N HIS A 499 15.85 36.90 14.96
CA HIS A 499 15.31 38.27 14.89
C HIS A 499 13.86 38.38 15.35
N ASP A 500 13.34 37.34 15.93
CA ASP A 500 11.94 37.21 16.33
C ASP A 500 11.85 36.83 17.82
N ARG A 501 10.80 37.26 18.51
CA ARG A 501 10.58 36.95 19.95
C ARG A 501 9.30 36.16 20.20
N ASP A 502 8.53 35.91 19.14
CA ASP A 502 7.24 35.26 19.15
C ASP A 502 7.05 34.32 17.94
N SER A 503 8.15 33.66 17.54
CA SER A 503 8.18 32.74 16.42
C SER A 503 7.06 31.69 16.50
N GLY A 504 6.44 31.41 15.36
CA GLY A 504 5.40 30.39 15.26
C GLY A 504 5.96 29.00 15.54
N CYS A 505 5.17 28.16 16.21
CA CYS A 505 5.57 26.77 16.56
C CYS A 505 6.01 25.97 15.32
N TYR A 506 5.37 26.23 14.16
CA TYR A 506 5.64 25.58 12.87
C TYR A 506 7.06 25.83 12.34
N GLU A 507 7.75 26.84 12.82
CA GLU A 507 9.10 27.15 12.34
C GLU A 507 10.14 26.13 12.80
N CYS A 508 9.89 25.49 13.93
CA CYS A 508 10.72 24.41 14.46
C CYS A 508 10.04 23.05 14.40
N HIS A 509 8.73 22.96 14.75
CA HIS A 509 7.93 21.75 14.71
C HIS A 509 7.32 21.58 13.29
N ARG A 510 8.13 21.13 12.34
CA ARG A 510 7.82 21.18 10.91
C ARG A 510 7.12 19.97 10.35
N ASP A 511 7.08 18.88 11.11
CA ASP A 511 6.40 17.64 10.73
C ASP A 511 5.21 17.39 11.67
N MET A 512 4.07 17.00 11.11
CA MET A 512 2.85 16.76 11.89
C MET A 512 3.02 15.64 12.91
N TYR A 513 3.72 14.58 12.56
CA TYR A 513 3.73 13.32 13.31
C TYR A 513 5.11 12.83 13.72
N LEU A 514 6.18 13.38 13.15
CA LEU A 514 7.54 12.96 13.41
C LEU A 514 8.39 14.10 13.97
N PRO A 515 9.36 13.80 14.84
CA PRO A 515 10.36 14.78 15.24
C PRO A 515 11.15 15.31 14.04
N SER A 516 11.44 16.58 14.03
CA SER A 516 12.21 17.28 12.98
C SER A 516 13.36 18.07 13.57
N ASP A 517 14.43 18.27 12.79
CA ASP A 517 15.53 19.12 13.23
C ASP A 517 15.08 20.59 13.20
N ALA A 518 15.20 21.29 14.30
CA ALA A 518 14.97 22.74 14.37
C ALA A 518 15.99 23.53 13.52
N PHE A 519 17.18 22.97 13.35
CA PHE A 519 18.25 23.59 12.58
C PHE A 519 18.05 23.48 11.06
N ARG A 520 18.09 24.60 10.36
CA ARG A 520 17.98 24.69 8.90
C ARG A 520 19.35 24.67 8.24
N HIS A 521 19.92 23.48 8.09
CA HIS A 521 21.25 23.29 7.51
C HIS A 521 21.33 23.82 6.07
N ASP A 522 20.32 23.60 5.27
CA ASP A 522 20.19 24.08 3.90
C ASP A 522 20.24 25.60 3.81
N TRP A 523 19.52 26.31 4.70
CA TRP A 523 19.56 27.79 4.74
C TRP A 523 20.90 28.32 5.17
N HIS A 524 21.51 27.74 6.23
CA HIS A 524 22.81 28.21 6.74
C HIS A 524 23.95 28.01 5.73
N ALA A 525 23.94 26.91 4.98
CA ALA A 525 24.99 26.55 4.02
C ALA A 525 24.75 27.10 2.60
N SER A 526 23.54 27.58 2.28
CA SER A 526 23.21 28.01 0.92
C SER A 526 23.63 29.45 0.64
N PRO A 527 24.01 29.77 -0.62
CA PRO A 527 24.32 31.15 -1.04
C PRO A 527 23.12 32.12 -0.91
N ARG A 528 21.88 31.60 -0.86
CA ARG A 528 20.67 32.42 -0.67
C ARG A 528 20.26 32.57 0.79
N GLY A 529 20.94 31.90 1.70
CA GLY A 529 20.76 31.98 3.14
C GLY A 529 21.95 32.65 3.81
N ALA A 530 22.44 32.08 4.93
CA ALA A 530 23.56 32.64 5.69
C ALA A 530 24.92 32.43 5.01
N ASN A 531 25.02 31.63 3.98
CA ASN A 531 26.25 31.36 3.19
C ASN A 531 27.47 30.98 4.05
N LEU A 532 27.26 30.20 5.10
CA LEU A 532 28.31 29.77 6.01
C LEU A 532 29.08 28.58 5.44
N ALA A 533 30.41 28.66 5.43
CA ALA A 533 31.26 27.54 5.06
C ALA A 533 31.15 26.40 6.11
N CYS A 534 31.20 25.14 5.66
CA CYS A 534 31.08 23.96 6.54
C CYS A 534 31.99 24.01 7.77
N ILE A 535 33.23 24.56 7.60
CA ILE A 535 34.25 24.67 8.66
C ILE A 535 33.92 25.72 9.74
N GLN A 536 32.95 26.58 9.49
CA GLN A 536 32.52 27.58 10.49
C GLN A 536 31.67 26.95 11.59
N CYS A 537 31.03 25.83 11.29
CA CYS A 537 30.24 25.05 12.24
C CYS A 537 30.90 23.71 12.61
N HIS A 538 31.53 23.03 11.65
CA HIS A 538 32.19 21.73 11.84
C HIS A 538 33.71 21.90 11.91
N ALA A 539 34.31 21.63 13.07
CA ALA A 539 35.74 21.69 13.24
C ALA A 539 36.48 20.67 12.35
N ARG A 540 37.66 21.04 11.85
CA ARG A 540 38.53 20.14 11.06
C ARG A 540 38.98 18.96 11.92
N GLY A 541 38.97 17.75 11.34
CA GLY A 541 39.45 16.53 12.01
C GLY A 541 38.40 15.80 12.83
N PHE A 542 37.16 16.31 12.96
CA PHE A 542 36.06 15.64 13.64
C PHE A 542 34.98 15.18 12.67
N PRO A 543 34.25 14.11 13.01
CA PRO A 543 33.07 13.68 12.22
C PRO A 543 32.03 14.81 12.12
N ARG A 544 31.45 15.00 10.94
CA ARG A 544 30.37 15.97 10.75
C ARG A 544 29.06 15.40 11.34
N SER A 545 28.88 15.61 12.64
CA SER A 545 27.72 15.15 13.40
C SER A 545 27.19 16.26 14.30
N ALA A 546 25.96 16.14 14.78
CA ALA A 546 25.34 17.09 15.69
C ALA A 546 26.10 17.23 17.02
N SER A 547 26.81 16.18 17.46
CA SER A 547 27.63 16.21 18.68
C SER A 547 28.98 16.97 18.56
N HIS A 548 29.40 17.25 17.33
CA HIS A 548 30.70 17.92 17.05
C HIS A 548 30.48 19.20 16.25
N VAL A 549 29.41 19.89 16.49
CA VAL A 549 29.08 21.16 15.84
C VAL A 549 29.17 22.30 16.86
N LYS A 550 29.49 23.48 16.37
CA LYS A 550 29.49 24.70 17.17
C LYS A 550 28.08 24.99 17.71
N PRO A 551 27.93 25.28 19.01
CA PRO A 551 26.60 25.57 19.59
C PRO A 551 25.93 26.75 18.91
N CYS A 552 24.60 26.67 18.72
CA CYS A 552 23.83 27.75 18.10
C CYS A 552 23.95 29.07 18.87
N ALA A 553 24.05 29.01 20.20
CA ALA A 553 24.20 30.16 21.09
C ALA A 553 25.48 30.97 20.88
N ASP A 554 26.49 30.38 20.24
CA ASP A 554 27.71 31.10 19.91
C ASP A 554 27.47 32.22 18.87
N CYS A 555 26.51 32.00 18.00
CA CYS A 555 26.10 32.97 16.97
C CYS A 555 24.78 33.67 17.32
N HIS A 556 23.83 32.95 17.89
CA HIS A 556 22.45 33.40 18.19
C HIS A 556 22.25 33.63 19.69
N LYS A 557 22.52 34.83 20.15
CA LYS A 557 22.51 35.16 21.58
C LYS A 557 21.13 35.13 22.26
N HIS A 558 20.04 35.24 21.50
CA HIS A 558 18.67 35.35 22.03
C HIS A 558 17.74 34.23 21.53
N LEU A 559 18.32 33.13 21.03
CA LEU A 559 17.57 32.01 20.48
C LEU A 559 16.62 31.36 21.53
N ILE A 560 17.12 31.22 22.75
CA ILE A 560 16.34 30.70 23.88
C ILE A 560 16.06 31.86 24.83
N PRO A 561 14.79 32.21 25.10
CA PRO A 561 14.46 33.23 26.10
C PRO A 561 15.03 32.90 27.50
N ALA A 562 15.52 33.90 28.24
CA ALA A 562 16.17 33.69 29.54
C ALA A 562 15.29 32.96 30.57
N ASP A 563 13.99 33.22 30.54
CA ASP A 563 13.02 32.63 31.49
C ASP A 563 12.15 31.53 30.87
N ALA A 564 12.60 30.89 29.78
CA ALA A 564 11.87 29.82 29.15
C ALA A 564 11.69 28.63 30.09
N THR A 565 10.44 28.19 30.28
CA THR A 565 10.08 27.08 31.18
C THR A 565 10.29 25.71 30.57
N ILE A 566 10.39 25.64 29.23
CA ILE A 566 10.65 24.42 28.47
C ILE A 566 12.14 24.36 28.16
N GLU A 567 12.83 23.36 28.70
CA GLU A 567 14.25 23.18 28.51
C GLU A 567 14.55 22.60 27.12
N VAL A 568 15.40 23.27 26.35
CA VAL A 568 15.88 22.79 25.05
C VAL A 568 17.17 22.00 25.24
N LYS A 569 17.07 20.67 25.32
CA LYS A 569 18.22 19.76 25.48
C LYS A 569 18.89 19.40 24.17
N THR A 570 18.11 19.32 23.11
CA THR A 570 18.56 18.98 21.76
C THR A 570 17.86 19.93 20.78
N TYR A 571 18.45 20.10 19.60
CA TYR A 571 17.80 20.87 18.53
C TYR A 571 16.89 19.99 17.63
N THR A 572 16.37 18.90 18.18
CA THR A 572 15.35 18.07 17.57
C THR A 572 14.00 18.45 18.18
N ALA A 573 13.15 19.07 17.40
CA ALA A 573 11.79 19.43 17.80
C ALA A 573 10.90 18.18 17.70
N VAL A 574 10.03 17.97 18.68
CA VAL A 574 8.99 16.93 18.61
C VAL A 574 7.99 17.22 17.48
N SER A 575 7.15 16.26 17.13
CA SER A 575 6.14 16.48 16.10
C SER A 575 5.22 17.66 16.43
N TYR A 576 4.63 18.29 15.40
CA TYR A 576 3.73 19.43 15.59
C TYR A 576 2.53 19.06 16.49
N VAL A 577 1.93 17.87 16.23
CA VAL A 577 0.82 17.37 17.05
C VAL A 577 1.24 17.14 18.50
N ASP A 578 2.39 16.53 18.72
CA ASP A 578 2.89 16.29 20.09
C ASP A 578 3.19 17.60 20.81
N ALA A 579 3.85 18.54 20.13
CA ALA A 579 4.15 19.86 20.70
C ALA A 579 2.88 20.59 21.13
N MET A 580 1.88 20.64 20.26
CA MET A 580 0.60 21.30 20.58
C MET A 580 -0.13 20.60 21.73
N HIS A 581 -0.23 19.27 21.71
CA HIS A 581 -0.91 18.52 22.75
C HIS A 581 -0.17 18.57 24.09
N GLU A 582 1.14 18.42 24.13
CA GLU A 582 1.90 18.49 25.37
C GLU A 582 1.81 19.87 26.03
N LEU A 583 1.91 20.90 25.23
CA LEU A 583 1.84 22.27 25.70
C LEU A 583 0.43 22.60 26.24
N CYS A 584 -0.60 22.44 25.41
CA CYS A 584 -1.96 22.84 25.74
C CYS A 584 -2.58 21.93 26.83
N ILE A 585 -2.58 20.60 26.62
CA ILE A 585 -3.21 19.65 27.53
C ILE A 585 -2.47 19.62 28.87
N GLY A 586 -1.13 19.66 28.84
CA GLY A 586 -0.33 19.64 30.08
C GLY A 586 -0.65 20.81 31.00
N CYS A 587 -0.88 22.00 30.45
CA CYS A 587 -1.31 23.19 31.19
C CYS A 587 -2.77 23.08 31.62
N HIS A 588 -3.67 22.74 30.69
CA HIS A 588 -5.13 22.68 30.97
C HIS A 588 -5.51 21.62 31.99
N ILE A 589 -4.80 20.50 32.09
CA ILE A 589 -5.02 19.52 33.19
C ILE A 589 -4.74 20.15 34.55
N LYS A 590 -3.66 20.94 34.69
CA LYS A 590 -3.32 21.62 35.92
C LYS A 590 -4.38 22.68 36.29
N VAL A 591 -4.85 23.43 35.30
CA VAL A 591 -5.90 24.44 35.47
C VAL A 591 -7.22 23.79 35.81
N ALA A 592 -7.60 22.70 35.16
CA ALA A 592 -8.81 21.92 35.43
C ALA A 592 -8.85 21.45 36.89
N ALA A 593 -7.74 20.94 37.41
CA ALA A 593 -7.60 20.51 38.79
C ALA A 593 -7.67 21.69 39.78
N LYS A 594 -6.99 22.81 39.46
CA LYS A 594 -6.94 24.00 40.32
C LYS A 594 -8.28 24.72 40.40
N GLU A 595 -9.00 24.83 39.29
CA GLU A 595 -10.26 25.58 39.21
C GLU A 595 -11.51 24.70 39.39
N ASN A 596 -11.33 23.39 39.61
CA ASN A 596 -12.39 22.39 39.64
C ASN A 596 -13.31 22.42 38.41
N LYS A 597 -12.67 22.54 37.22
CA LYS A 597 -13.34 22.61 35.90
C LYS A 597 -12.81 21.53 34.99
N PRO A 598 -13.22 20.26 35.13
CA PRO A 598 -12.69 19.15 34.36
C PRO A 598 -12.92 19.28 32.83
N GLU A 599 -13.91 20.05 32.41
CA GLU A 599 -14.23 20.30 31.03
C GLU A 599 -13.09 20.99 30.24
N VAL A 600 -12.30 21.86 30.91
CA VAL A 600 -11.23 22.64 30.26
C VAL A 600 -10.15 21.75 29.64
N ALA A 601 -9.97 20.53 30.11
CA ALA A 601 -9.01 19.57 29.60
C ALA A 601 -9.62 18.52 28.63
N ARG A 602 -10.90 18.67 28.27
CA ARG A 602 -11.56 17.74 27.34
C ARG A 602 -11.21 18.06 25.88
N CYS A 603 -11.03 17.01 25.07
CA CYS A 603 -10.74 17.17 23.64
C CYS A 603 -11.83 17.98 22.92
N THR A 604 -13.11 17.79 23.30
CA THR A 604 -14.27 18.49 22.72
C THR A 604 -14.29 19.99 23.00
N GLU A 605 -13.60 20.47 24.04
CA GLU A 605 -13.51 21.90 24.33
C GLU A 605 -12.51 22.61 23.41
N CYS A 606 -11.46 21.91 23.00
CA CYS A 606 -10.47 22.44 22.08
C CYS A 606 -10.92 22.25 20.62
N HIS A 607 -11.38 21.05 20.25
CA HIS A 607 -11.80 20.69 18.92
C HIS A 607 -13.32 20.84 18.74
N LYS A 608 -13.81 22.05 18.64
CA LYS A 608 -15.26 22.35 18.54
C LYS A 608 -15.76 22.20 17.09
N GLY A 609 -16.96 21.60 16.96
CA GLY A 609 -17.69 21.58 15.69
C GLY A 609 -17.30 20.44 14.74
N GLN A 610 -16.64 19.38 15.21
CA GLN A 610 -16.28 18.23 14.39
C GLN A 610 -17.28 17.09 14.52
N LEU A 611 -17.56 16.45 13.38
CA LEU A 611 -18.46 15.31 13.30
C LEU A 611 -17.79 14.07 13.93
N ASP A 612 -18.57 13.33 14.74
CA ASP A 612 -18.21 12.02 15.30
C ASP A 612 -16.94 11.95 16.15
N PHE A 613 -16.79 12.90 17.05
CA PHE A 613 -15.68 12.96 17.97
C PHE A 613 -15.59 11.77 18.94
N ALA A 614 -16.69 11.10 19.22
CA ALA A 614 -16.73 9.92 20.09
C ALA A 614 -15.93 8.74 19.51
N ASP A 615 -15.93 8.57 18.19
CA ASP A 615 -15.13 7.54 17.50
C ASP A 615 -13.65 7.96 17.40
N ALA A 616 -13.37 9.23 17.19
CA ALA A 616 -12.01 9.75 17.17
C ALA A 616 -11.32 9.69 18.55
N GLN A 617 -12.07 9.90 19.64
CA GLN A 617 -11.53 9.75 21.01
C GLN A 617 -10.97 8.36 21.30
N LYS A 618 -11.55 7.30 20.75
CA LYS A 618 -11.02 5.93 20.88
C LYS A 618 -9.61 5.77 20.30
N TYR A 619 -9.21 6.62 19.37
CA TYR A 619 -7.99 6.47 18.57
C TYR A 619 -6.93 7.55 18.85
N LEU A 620 -7.30 8.73 19.37
CA LEU A 620 -6.39 9.83 19.69
C LEU A 620 -5.49 9.57 20.92
N TYR A 621 -5.78 8.53 21.72
CA TYR A 621 -5.01 8.22 22.94
C TYR A 621 -3.78 7.32 22.72
N ARG A 622 -3.34 7.09 21.49
CA ARG A 622 -2.09 6.37 21.23
C ARG A 622 -0.93 7.35 21.08
N ARG A 623 -0.36 7.78 22.20
CA ARG A 623 0.90 8.55 22.19
C ARG A 623 2.07 7.67 21.79
N ARG A 624 2.90 8.16 20.87
CA ARG A 624 4.29 7.68 20.73
C ARG A 624 5.11 8.33 21.84
N ALA A 625 5.70 7.54 22.72
CA ALA A 625 6.69 8.03 23.66
C ALA A 625 7.95 8.51 22.89
N PRO A 626 8.72 9.48 23.44
CA PRO A 626 9.92 10.03 22.79
C PRO A 626 10.99 9.03 22.41
N LEU A 627 10.87 7.77 22.80
CA LEU A 627 11.80 6.67 22.51
C LEU A 627 11.14 5.52 21.71
N GLY A 628 10.09 5.79 20.93
CA GLY A 628 9.42 4.79 20.11
C GLY A 628 8.56 3.78 20.88
N ARG A 629 8.29 4.01 22.16
CA ARG A 629 7.32 3.21 22.95
C ARG A 629 5.92 3.79 22.81
N LEU A 630 4.97 2.97 22.40
CA LEU A 630 3.55 3.30 22.45
C LEU A 630 3.12 3.42 23.93
N VAL A 631 2.81 4.61 24.39
CA VAL A 631 2.13 4.80 25.68
C VAL A 631 0.63 4.85 25.38
N VAL A 632 -0.06 3.77 25.72
CA VAL A 632 -1.53 3.74 25.71
C VAL A 632 -1.99 4.41 26.98
N MET A 633 -2.51 5.63 26.89
CA MET A 633 -3.25 6.21 28.01
C MET A 633 -4.62 5.53 28.08
N PRO A 634 -5.08 5.07 29.25
CA PRO A 634 -6.44 4.55 29.37
C PRO A 634 -7.44 5.67 29.02
N PRO A 635 -8.54 5.34 28.33
CA PRO A 635 -9.60 6.32 28.10
C PRO A 635 -10.06 6.85 29.46
N PRO A 636 -10.38 8.15 29.58
CA PRO A 636 -10.99 8.66 30.78
C PRO A 636 -12.22 7.80 31.09
N LYS A 637 -12.33 7.33 32.33
CA LYS A 637 -13.48 6.54 32.76
C LYS A 637 -14.74 7.34 32.46
N VAL A 638 -15.61 6.82 31.62
CA VAL A 638 -16.91 7.40 31.23
C VAL A 638 -17.93 7.33 32.39
N SER A 639 -17.54 6.84 33.54
CA SER A 639 -18.34 6.86 34.74
C SER A 639 -18.21 8.24 35.38
N GLU A 640 -19.30 8.96 35.44
CA GLU A 640 -19.56 10.25 36.09
C GLU A 640 -19.73 11.42 35.10
N VAL A 641 -20.75 11.28 34.26
CA VAL A 641 -21.49 12.45 33.77
C VAL A 641 -22.96 12.12 33.92
N HIS A 642 -23.50 12.48 35.08
CA HIS A 642 -24.90 12.82 35.26
C HIS A 642 -25.10 14.28 34.94
#